data_f4b312aaf66c473dcb00bf1db4ca0e29
#
_entry.id   f4b312aaf66c473dcb00bf1db4ca0e29
#
_cell.length_a   1.000
_cell.length_b   1.000
_cell.length_c   1.000
_cell.angle_alpha   90.00
_cell.angle_beta   90.00
_cell.angle_gamma   90.00
#
_symmetry.space_group_name_H-M   'P 1'
#
loop_
_entity.id
_entity.type
_entity.pdbx_description
1 polymer ?
#
loop_
_entity_poly.entity_id
_entity_poly.type
_entity_poly.pdbx_seq_one_letter_code
_entity_poly.pdbx_strand_id
1 'polypeptide(L)'
;MTLKHYAMARETRMILGVLLLLFSVIALLAYVSFLFTGTADQSVLSQAYADQVANRHEIRNMLGLPGARLARFLIDGSFGFVSILLVLMCGTYALRIMHVLKDIKAIKIFCTTAFWVLWGSIVLGFIQQLANIGAFRWGGRFGDAAALKMESYVHITGMVLILAAVLVIFLIVTDPKFIDRCKAFGFWFVGLFKKKPKVAENGENGENDENGENGENGENDENDEVTIDIPLVDEETEEKPKTEGEEDEVTLTIEPVSEEESDESVEEEGEEPEEPEEEPLPDDGGPTDGTLADLLEKEESQETKAESGKKRTKKEPELEIEDVNEDELYTKDPDALLAKLGPYDPRKDLEFFKFPSLNLLKVYDNEAAPVINEEEQRANGARIVTTLRNYGIEIDSIKATVGPTVTLYEIVPKAGIRVAKIQVLENDIMMSLSATGIRIIAPMPGKGTIGIEVPNEKPQVVSMHSVIASKRFQEEQKMRLPIAYGRTITNEVFMFDLAKTPHLLVAGATGTGKSVAINAIITSLLYKKHPAELKLVMVDPKMVEFAPYKPLLKHYLAAMPDTDPEQIVITDCDRVINTLNSLVIEMENRYKLLMDAGVRNLEDYNDKFVKRRLNPNKLVADSLHHQYLPYIVIIIDEYGDFIMQAGKQVETPIARITQKARAVGMHMILATQRPSVNIVTGVIKANIPTRIALRTQSVIDSRTVLDAKGAEQLIGRGDSLYAGNASITRVQCAFVDTPEVDEIVKHIAKQQRYSEPYQLPEYVGEGGEGEALAPGSVDMKRLDPMFADVARYVVTKQEGSTSRLQRAFEIGYNRAGKLSDQLEAAGIVGPNKGPKGRDVLIQDLDQLDKLLEELGVK
;
A
#
# COMPACT_ATOMS: atom_id res chain seq x y z
N MET A 1 -30.71 -50.35 -4.60
CA MET A 1 -30.50 -50.37 -3.13
C MET A 1 -31.56 -49.49 -2.50
N THR A 2 -32.65 -50.07 -2.00
CA THR A 2 -33.80 -49.45 -1.35
C THR A 2 -33.38 -49.05 0.06
N LEU A 3 -33.31 -47.74 0.34
CA LEU A 3 -33.16 -47.20 1.69
C LEU A 3 -34.43 -47.59 2.50
N LYS A 4 -34.29 -48.59 3.38
CA LYS A 4 -35.30 -48.90 4.39
C LYS A 4 -35.54 -47.65 5.26
N HIS A 5 -36.76 -47.10 5.21
CA HIS A 5 -37.20 -46.09 6.15
C HIS A 5 -37.12 -46.63 7.57
N TYR A 6 -36.11 -46.23 8.32
CA TYR A 6 -36.12 -46.32 9.77
C TYR A 6 -37.18 -45.33 10.27
N ALA A 7 -38.35 -45.86 10.62
CA ALA A 7 -39.40 -45.09 11.31
C ALA A 7 -38.86 -44.77 12.72
N MET A 8 -38.35 -43.53 12.90
CA MET A 8 -37.97 -43.06 14.25
C MET A 8 -39.19 -43.16 15.20
N ALA A 9 -38.94 -43.53 16.45
CA ALA A 9 -39.93 -43.57 17.52
C ALA A 9 -40.61 -42.20 17.66
N ARG A 10 -41.89 -42.12 17.98
CA ARG A 10 -42.67 -40.87 18.11
C ARG A 10 -42.00 -39.85 19.04
N GLU A 11 -41.45 -40.35 20.15
CA GLU A 11 -40.75 -39.55 21.17
C GLU A 11 -39.47 -38.93 20.59
N THR A 12 -38.63 -39.68 19.89
CA THR A 12 -37.36 -39.20 19.26
C THR A 12 -37.66 -38.12 18.20
N ARG A 13 -38.76 -38.29 17.43
CA ARG A 13 -39.18 -37.27 16.47
C ARG A 13 -39.60 -35.96 17.13
N MET A 14 -40.37 -36.07 18.24
CA MET A 14 -40.80 -34.87 18.99
C MET A 14 -39.62 -34.15 19.60
N ILE A 15 -38.67 -34.88 20.22
CA ILE A 15 -37.42 -34.28 20.79
C ILE A 15 -36.60 -33.58 19.70
N LEU A 16 -36.33 -34.25 18.58
CA LEU A 16 -35.59 -33.68 17.47
C LEU A 16 -36.31 -32.46 16.89
N GLY A 17 -37.63 -32.49 16.74
CA GLY A 17 -38.42 -31.36 16.25
C GLY A 17 -38.33 -30.15 17.19
N VAL A 18 -38.46 -30.37 18.52
CA VAL A 18 -38.33 -29.30 19.53
C VAL A 18 -36.93 -28.69 19.54
N LEU A 19 -35.88 -29.54 19.49
CA LEU A 19 -34.50 -29.04 19.44
C LEU A 19 -34.23 -28.20 18.18
N LEU A 20 -34.71 -28.67 17.02
CA LEU A 20 -34.55 -27.93 15.77
C LEU A 20 -35.38 -26.64 15.76
N LEU A 21 -36.56 -26.63 16.36
CA LEU A 21 -37.38 -25.44 16.51
C LEU A 21 -36.70 -24.42 17.44
N LEU A 22 -36.17 -24.89 18.58
CA LEU A 22 -35.42 -24.03 19.51
C LEU A 22 -34.21 -23.41 18.84
N PHE A 23 -33.42 -24.23 18.11
CA PHE A 23 -32.29 -23.73 17.33
C PHE A 23 -32.71 -22.63 16.31
N SER A 24 -33.82 -22.86 15.57
CA SER A 24 -34.36 -21.88 14.61
C SER A 24 -34.77 -20.57 15.30
N VAL A 25 -35.39 -20.64 16.48
CA VAL A 25 -35.77 -19.43 17.26
C VAL A 25 -34.53 -18.69 17.75
N ILE A 26 -33.54 -19.39 18.30
CA ILE A 26 -32.28 -18.81 18.76
C ILE A 26 -31.55 -18.16 17.59
N ALA A 27 -31.45 -18.83 16.44
CA ALA A 27 -30.81 -18.28 15.25
C ALA A 27 -31.54 -17.05 14.71
N LEU A 28 -32.89 -17.05 14.76
CA LEU A 28 -33.71 -15.90 14.36
C LEU A 28 -33.49 -14.69 15.29
N LEU A 29 -33.45 -14.90 16.60
CA LEU A 29 -33.19 -13.84 17.59
C LEU A 29 -31.76 -13.25 17.41
N ALA A 30 -30.76 -14.12 17.23
CA ALA A 30 -29.39 -13.69 16.94
C ALA A 30 -29.33 -12.86 15.66
N TYR A 31 -30.01 -13.32 14.61
CA TYR A 31 -30.06 -12.67 13.30
C TYR A 31 -30.73 -11.30 13.38
N VAL A 32 -31.94 -11.21 13.96
CA VAL A 32 -32.68 -9.95 14.09
C VAL A 32 -31.92 -8.96 14.96
N SER A 33 -31.33 -9.41 16.08
CA SER A 33 -30.51 -8.56 16.93
C SER A 33 -29.32 -7.97 16.14
N PHE A 34 -28.66 -8.76 15.32
CA PHE A 34 -27.49 -8.34 14.53
C PHE A 34 -27.84 -7.28 13.47
N LEU A 35 -29.06 -7.24 12.95
CA LEU A 35 -29.47 -6.16 12.04
C LEU A 35 -29.38 -4.77 12.68
N PHE A 36 -29.54 -4.68 14.01
CA PHE A 36 -29.49 -3.42 14.75
C PHE A 36 -28.13 -3.19 15.45
N THR A 37 -27.43 -4.25 15.82
CA THR A 37 -26.17 -4.16 16.61
C THR A 37 -24.92 -4.49 15.81
N GLY A 38 -25.06 -5.03 14.61
CA GLY A 38 -23.97 -5.62 13.83
C GLY A 38 -22.82 -4.64 13.52
N THR A 39 -23.12 -3.35 13.28
CA THR A 39 -22.06 -2.34 13.05
C THR A 39 -21.22 -2.09 14.29
N ALA A 40 -21.84 -2.11 15.48
CA ALA A 40 -21.14 -1.97 16.76
C ALA A 40 -20.36 -3.25 17.13
N ASP A 41 -20.95 -4.41 16.87
CA ASP A 41 -20.35 -5.71 17.17
C ASP A 41 -19.20 -6.09 16.22
N GLN A 42 -19.15 -5.50 15.01
CA GLN A 42 -18.18 -5.83 13.96
C GLN A 42 -16.73 -5.53 14.37
N SER A 43 -16.49 -4.45 15.14
CA SER A 43 -15.17 -4.07 15.63
C SER A 43 -14.57 -5.18 16.53
N VAL A 44 -15.38 -5.73 17.43
CA VAL A 44 -14.98 -6.83 18.32
C VAL A 44 -14.86 -8.15 17.55
N LEU A 45 -15.83 -8.45 16.65
CA LEU A 45 -15.82 -9.69 15.87
C LEU A 45 -14.69 -9.78 14.83
N SER A 46 -14.04 -8.65 14.49
CA SER A 46 -12.86 -8.64 13.58
C SER A 46 -11.54 -8.97 14.28
N GLN A 47 -11.49 -8.92 15.60
CA GLN A 47 -10.32 -9.24 16.43
C GLN A 47 -10.00 -10.73 16.49
N ALA A 48 -8.82 -11.09 17.01
CA ALA A 48 -8.46 -12.47 17.25
C ALA A 48 -9.41 -13.15 18.28
N TYR A 49 -9.50 -14.48 18.26
CA TYR A 49 -10.46 -15.21 19.13
C TYR A 49 -10.31 -14.90 20.61
N ALA A 50 -9.08 -14.81 21.11
CA ALA A 50 -8.80 -14.51 22.52
C ALA A 50 -9.31 -13.10 22.90
N ASP A 51 -9.10 -12.11 22.02
CA ASP A 51 -9.53 -10.72 22.23
C ASP A 51 -11.06 -10.59 22.17
N GLN A 52 -11.72 -11.35 21.30
CA GLN A 52 -13.19 -11.40 21.26
C GLN A 52 -13.80 -11.93 22.56
N VAL A 53 -13.11 -12.90 23.21
CA VAL A 53 -13.55 -13.44 24.51
C VAL A 53 -13.27 -12.45 25.63
N ALA A 54 -12.14 -11.74 25.58
CA ALA A 54 -11.79 -10.70 26.55
C ALA A 54 -12.78 -9.52 26.48
N ASN A 55 -13.11 -9.07 25.25
CA ASN A 55 -13.99 -7.91 24.99
C ASN A 55 -15.47 -8.30 24.82
N ARG A 56 -15.89 -9.48 25.30
CA ARG A 56 -17.26 -9.98 25.17
C ARG A 56 -18.34 -9.07 25.73
N HIS A 57 -18.00 -8.22 26.69
CA HIS A 57 -18.91 -7.26 27.33
C HIS A 57 -19.28 -6.07 26.43
N GLU A 58 -18.52 -5.80 25.37
CA GLU A 58 -18.80 -4.74 24.37
C GLU A 58 -19.81 -5.20 23.31
N ILE A 59 -20.09 -6.51 23.22
CA ILE A 59 -21.01 -7.08 22.25
C ILE A 59 -22.46 -6.78 22.66
N ARG A 60 -23.20 -6.13 21.77
CA ARG A 60 -24.59 -5.69 21.97
C ARG A 60 -25.64 -6.68 21.46
N ASN A 61 -25.24 -7.77 20.80
CA ASN A 61 -26.18 -8.79 20.35
C ASN A 61 -26.90 -9.42 21.56
N MET A 62 -28.22 -9.60 21.47
CA MET A 62 -29.06 -10.14 22.57
C MET A 62 -28.57 -11.50 23.08
N LEU A 63 -27.93 -12.31 22.26
CA LEU A 63 -27.39 -13.60 22.61
C LEU A 63 -25.87 -13.58 22.86
N GLY A 64 -25.30 -12.38 23.04
CA GLY A 64 -23.87 -12.19 23.29
C GLY A 64 -22.98 -12.65 22.15
N LEU A 65 -21.70 -13.00 22.47
CA LEU A 65 -20.70 -13.41 21.50
C LEU A 65 -21.11 -14.62 20.60
N PRO A 66 -21.71 -15.71 21.12
CA PRO A 66 -22.18 -16.81 20.26
C PRO A 66 -23.23 -16.37 19.26
N GLY A 67 -24.21 -15.53 19.67
CA GLY A 67 -25.25 -15.00 18.79
C GLY A 67 -24.69 -14.09 17.71
N ALA A 68 -23.81 -13.18 18.07
CA ALA A 68 -23.15 -12.28 17.13
C ALA A 68 -22.31 -13.04 16.08
N ARG A 69 -21.60 -14.10 16.46
CA ARG A 69 -20.85 -14.98 15.55
C ARG A 69 -21.75 -15.76 14.60
N LEU A 70 -22.84 -16.35 15.14
CA LEU A 70 -23.80 -17.10 14.32
C LEU A 70 -24.45 -16.18 13.27
N ALA A 71 -24.86 -14.98 13.67
CA ALA A 71 -25.47 -14.02 12.77
C ALA A 71 -24.47 -13.51 11.72
N ARG A 72 -23.23 -13.22 12.11
CA ARG A 72 -22.16 -12.85 11.17
C ARG A 72 -21.86 -13.96 10.17
N PHE A 73 -21.82 -15.21 10.60
CA PHE A 73 -21.65 -16.34 9.69
C PHE A 73 -22.79 -16.45 8.68
N LEU A 74 -24.06 -16.27 9.11
CA LEU A 74 -25.23 -16.33 8.25
C LEU A 74 -25.28 -15.14 7.27
N ILE A 75 -24.92 -13.94 7.70
CA ILE A 75 -25.04 -12.72 6.87
C ILE A 75 -23.77 -12.53 6.04
N ASP A 76 -22.62 -12.25 6.66
CA ASP A 76 -21.38 -11.94 5.94
C ASP A 76 -20.72 -13.17 5.33
N GLY A 77 -20.75 -14.29 6.07
CA GLY A 77 -20.02 -15.52 5.73
C GLY A 77 -20.70 -16.44 4.74
N SER A 78 -22.03 -16.29 4.53
CA SER A 78 -22.79 -17.20 3.66
C SER A 78 -23.57 -16.46 2.56
N PHE A 79 -24.91 -16.34 2.68
CA PHE A 79 -25.82 -15.87 1.63
C PHE A 79 -26.38 -14.45 1.84
N GLY A 80 -25.86 -13.70 2.76
CA GLY A 80 -26.30 -12.33 3.02
C GLY A 80 -27.65 -12.28 3.76
N PHE A 81 -28.38 -11.16 3.56
CA PHE A 81 -29.68 -10.97 4.21
C PHE A 81 -30.74 -12.01 3.81
N VAL A 82 -30.55 -12.72 2.70
CA VAL A 82 -31.48 -13.79 2.30
C VAL A 82 -31.33 -15.06 3.12
N SER A 83 -30.22 -15.21 3.88
CA SER A 83 -29.98 -16.35 4.76
C SER A 83 -31.04 -16.55 5.86
N ILE A 84 -31.84 -15.51 6.16
CA ILE A 84 -33.01 -15.62 7.05
C ILE A 84 -33.98 -16.70 6.59
N LEU A 85 -34.10 -16.92 5.27
CA LEU A 85 -34.97 -17.97 4.71
C LEU A 85 -34.48 -19.37 5.09
N LEU A 86 -33.17 -19.59 5.30
CA LEU A 86 -32.63 -20.86 5.80
C LEU A 86 -33.05 -21.11 7.25
N VAL A 87 -33.02 -20.06 8.09
CA VAL A 87 -33.47 -20.14 9.47
C VAL A 87 -34.96 -20.47 9.55
N LEU A 88 -35.77 -19.81 8.73
CA LEU A 88 -37.22 -20.08 8.64
C LEU A 88 -37.49 -21.48 8.07
N MET A 89 -36.69 -21.95 7.11
CA MET A 89 -36.76 -23.32 6.61
C MET A 89 -36.51 -24.35 7.71
N CYS A 90 -35.50 -24.14 8.56
CA CYS A 90 -35.25 -25.01 9.72
C CYS A 90 -36.46 -25.08 10.65
N GLY A 91 -37.12 -23.95 10.93
CA GLY A 91 -38.36 -23.88 11.71
C GLY A 91 -39.53 -24.64 11.06
N THR A 92 -39.73 -24.48 9.76
CA THR A 92 -40.78 -25.22 9.03
C THR A 92 -40.51 -26.72 8.98
N TYR A 93 -39.22 -27.12 8.86
CA TYR A 93 -38.85 -28.56 8.98
C TYR A 93 -39.09 -29.12 10.36
N ALA A 94 -38.79 -28.33 11.43
CA ALA A 94 -39.05 -28.70 12.81
C ALA A 94 -40.56 -29.01 13.03
N LEU A 95 -41.44 -28.10 12.61
CA LEU A 95 -42.89 -28.24 12.68
C LEU A 95 -43.41 -29.43 11.87
N ARG A 96 -42.76 -29.73 10.73
CA ARG A 96 -43.09 -30.88 9.91
C ARG A 96 -42.70 -32.21 10.60
N ILE A 97 -41.49 -32.28 11.20
CA ILE A 97 -40.99 -33.43 11.96
C ILE A 97 -41.96 -33.73 13.14
N MET A 98 -42.48 -32.67 13.78
CA MET A 98 -43.46 -32.74 14.85
C MET A 98 -44.89 -33.12 14.37
N HIS A 99 -45.12 -33.29 13.06
CA HIS A 99 -46.45 -33.50 12.41
C HIS A 99 -47.47 -32.39 12.61
N VAL A 100 -47.02 -31.17 12.92
CA VAL A 100 -47.91 -29.98 12.97
C VAL A 100 -48.28 -29.55 11.56
N LEU A 101 -47.36 -29.57 10.62
CA LEU A 101 -47.54 -29.26 9.20
C LEU A 101 -47.52 -30.55 8.36
N LYS A 102 -48.68 -31.13 8.07
CA LYS A 102 -48.78 -32.47 7.40
C LYS A 102 -48.80 -32.36 5.86
N ASP A 103 -49.35 -31.28 5.30
CA ASP A 103 -49.73 -31.22 3.89
C ASP A 103 -48.63 -30.69 2.95
N ILE A 104 -47.49 -30.19 3.48
CA ILE A 104 -46.45 -29.58 2.68
C ILE A 104 -45.33 -30.61 2.37
N LYS A 105 -45.05 -30.83 1.07
CA LYS A 105 -43.97 -31.74 0.65
C LYS A 105 -42.60 -31.15 1.01
N ALA A 106 -41.78 -31.87 1.79
CA ALA A 106 -40.48 -31.42 2.26
C ALA A 106 -39.56 -30.96 1.12
N ILE A 107 -39.58 -31.70 0.02
CA ILE A 107 -38.75 -31.40 -1.17
C ILE A 107 -39.16 -30.06 -1.82
N LYS A 108 -40.48 -29.72 -1.79
CA LYS A 108 -40.95 -28.45 -2.32
C LYS A 108 -40.47 -27.25 -1.49
N ILE A 109 -40.51 -27.38 -0.14
CA ILE A 109 -39.97 -26.34 0.77
C ILE A 109 -38.46 -26.14 0.48
N PHE A 110 -37.71 -27.23 0.40
CA PHE A 110 -36.27 -27.19 0.16
C PHE A 110 -35.96 -26.50 -1.18
N CYS A 111 -36.51 -26.97 -2.29
CA CYS A 111 -36.21 -26.44 -3.62
C CYS A 111 -36.62 -24.96 -3.75
N THR A 112 -37.78 -24.57 -3.18
CA THR A 112 -38.24 -23.18 -3.21
C THR A 112 -37.32 -22.27 -2.38
N THR A 113 -36.98 -22.69 -1.17
CA THR A 113 -36.06 -21.91 -0.31
C THR A 113 -34.66 -21.83 -0.89
N ALA A 114 -34.10 -22.94 -1.41
CA ALA A 114 -32.81 -22.98 -2.04
C ALA A 114 -32.71 -22.00 -3.24
N PHE A 115 -33.77 -21.98 -4.09
CA PHE A 115 -33.85 -21.04 -5.19
C PHE A 115 -33.78 -19.59 -4.68
N TRP A 116 -34.67 -19.21 -3.77
CA TRP A 116 -34.76 -17.83 -3.28
C TRP A 116 -33.48 -17.39 -2.54
N VAL A 117 -32.81 -18.30 -1.82
CA VAL A 117 -31.55 -18.02 -1.15
C VAL A 117 -30.44 -17.78 -2.17
N LEU A 118 -30.26 -18.67 -3.15
CA LEU A 118 -29.21 -18.53 -4.15
C LEU A 118 -29.45 -17.33 -5.07
N TRP A 119 -30.64 -17.23 -5.66
CA TRP A 119 -30.99 -16.13 -6.55
C TRP A 119 -31.00 -14.79 -5.85
N GLY A 120 -31.61 -14.69 -4.66
CA GLY A 120 -31.67 -13.46 -3.89
C GLY A 120 -30.33 -13.00 -3.38
N SER A 121 -29.43 -13.94 -3.00
CA SER A 121 -28.04 -13.64 -2.61
C SER A 121 -27.26 -12.98 -3.77
N ILE A 122 -27.40 -13.51 -5.00
CA ILE A 122 -26.74 -12.93 -6.19
C ILE A 122 -27.31 -11.54 -6.51
N VAL A 123 -28.65 -11.39 -6.45
CA VAL A 123 -29.32 -10.10 -6.72
C VAL A 123 -28.88 -9.04 -5.70
N LEU A 124 -28.86 -9.37 -4.41
CA LEU A 124 -28.42 -8.42 -3.38
C LEU A 124 -26.94 -8.07 -3.50
N GLY A 125 -26.07 -9.04 -3.84
CA GLY A 125 -24.65 -8.77 -4.14
C GLY A 125 -24.50 -7.83 -5.34
N PHE A 126 -25.27 -8.05 -6.40
CA PHE A 126 -25.28 -7.20 -7.59
C PHE A 126 -25.79 -5.78 -7.30
N ILE A 127 -26.88 -5.63 -6.55
CA ILE A 127 -27.41 -4.32 -6.15
C ILE A 127 -26.40 -3.57 -5.30
N GLN A 128 -25.72 -4.25 -4.39
CA GLN A 128 -24.68 -3.65 -3.55
C GLN A 128 -23.51 -3.13 -4.36
N GLN A 129 -23.07 -3.86 -5.38
CA GLN A 129 -22.02 -3.42 -6.31
C GLN A 129 -22.42 -2.17 -7.08
N LEU A 130 -23.64 -2.13 -7.62
CA LEU A 130 -24.17 -0.97 -8.34
C LEU A 130 -24.32 0.26 -7.45
N ALA A 131 -24.80 0.09 -6.22
CA ALA A 131 -25.04 1.18 -5.28
C ALA A 131 -23.79 1.66 -4.54
N ASN A 132 -22.69 0.87 -4.55
CA ASN A 132 -21.46 1.11 -3.81
C ASN A 132 -21.69 1.39 -2.31
N ILE A 133 -22.66 0.73 -1.69
CA ILE A 133 -23.08 0.92 -0.31
C ILE A 133 -22.52 -0.23 0.52
N GLY A 134 -21.84 0.05 1.67
CA GLY A 134 -21.72 -0.99 2.55
C GLY A 134 -20.83 -1.09 3.74
N ALA A 135 -21.47 -1.15 4.92
CA ALA A 135 -20.88 -1.71 6.13
C ALA A 135 -20.98 -3.25 6.18
N PHE A 136 -21.95 -3.84 5.46
CA PHE A 136 -22.23 -5.29 5.42
C PHE A 136 -22.34 -5.80 3.99
N ARG A 137 -22.05 -7.10 3.79
CA ARG A 137 -22.25 -7.80 2.53
C ARG A 137 -23.73 -8.21 2.39
N TRP A 138 -24.51 -7.47 1.61
CA TRP A 138 -25.95 -7.74 1.45
C TRP A 138 -26.24 -9.09 0.83
N GLY A 139 -25.42 -9.48 -0.17
CA GLY A 139 -25.48 -10.80 -0.79
C GLY A 139 -24.67 -11.87 -0.04
N GLY A 140 -23.92 -11.48 1.00
CA GLY A 140 -22.98 -12.34 1.67
C GLY A 140 -21.79 -12.74 0.79
N ARG A 141 -20.91 -13.58 1.31
CA ARG A 141 -19.73 -14.02 0.56
C ARG A 141 -20.04 -14.74 -0.75
N PHE A 142 -21.14 -15.51 -0.78
CA PHE A 142 -21.56 -16.24 -1.97
C PHE A 142 -22.12 -15.30 -3.04
N GLY A 143 -23.05 -14.40 -2.68
CA GLY A 143 -23.71 -13.49 -3.60
C GLY A 143 -22.73 -12.52 -4.24
N ASP A 144 -21.83 -11.92 -3.43
CA ASP A 144 -20.80 -11.00 -3.92
C ASP A 144 -19.84 -11.69 -4.89
N ALA A 145 -19.35 -12.89 -4.55
CA ALA A 145 -18.43 -13.65 -5.41
C ALA A 145 -19.09 -14.10 -6.72
N ALA A 146 -20.38 -14.52 -6.65
CA ALA A 146 -21.12 -14.93 -7.84
C ALA A 146 -21.45 -13.73 -8.74
N ALA A 147 -21.86 -12.59 -8.16
CA ALA A 147 -22.14 -11.36 -8.91
C ALA A 147 -20.89 -10.84 -9.63
N LEU A 148 -19.74 -10.75 -8.94
CA LEU A 148 -18.45 -10.36 -9.53
C LEU A 148 -18.03 -11.29 -10.67
N LYS A 149 -18.20 -12.60 -10.47
CA LYS A 149 -17.84 -13.58 -11.50
C LYS A 149 -18.78 -13.49 -12.70
N MET A 150 -20.09 -13.29 -12.50
CA MET A 150 -21.05 -13.11 -13.60
C MET A 150 -20.79 -11.82 -14.37
N GLU A 151 -20.47 -10.72 -13.68
CA GLU A 151 -20.14 -9.43 -14.30
C GLU A 151 -18.89 -9.54 -15.19
N SER A 152 -17.91 -10.35 -14.81
CA SER A 152 -16.69 -10.55 -15.61
C SER A 152 -16.92 -11.27 -16.94
N TYR A 153 -18.03 -12.05 -17.07
CA TYR A 153 -18.38 -12.75 -18.31
C TYR A 153 -19.47 -12.03 -19.13
N VAL A 154 -20.43 -11.39 -18.45
CA VAL A 154 -21.64 -10.85 -19.08
C VAL A 154 -21.91 -9.48 -18.52
N HIS A 155 -21.55 -8.44 -19.20
CA HIS A 155 -21.74 -7.04 -18.78
C HIS A 155 -23.04 -6.81 -17.98
N ILE A 156 -23.12 -5.71 -17.19
CA ILE A 156 -24.26 -5.35 -16.33
C ILE A 156 -25.63 -5.62 -16.97
N THR A 157 -25.80 -5.20 -18.23
CA THR A 157 -27.08 -5.39 -18.98
C THR A 157 -27.42 -6.87 -19.17
N GLY A 158 -26.42 -7.70 -19.53
CA GLY A 158 -26.64 -9.13 -19.70
C GLY A 158 -26.94 -9.84 -18.39
N MET A 159 -26.31 -9.40 -17.29
CA MET A 159 -26.57 -9.94 -15.95
C MET A 159 -28.01 -9.68 -15.51
N VAL A 160 -28.54 -8.47 -15.71
CA VAL A 160 -29.96 -8.16 -15.43
C VAL A 160 -30.91 -9.07 -16.23
N LEU A 161 -30.61 -9.26 -17.53
CA LEU A 161 -31.43 -10.13 -18.38
C LEU A 161 -31.41 -11.60 -17.93
N ILE A 162 -30.24 -12.12 -17.58
CA ILE A 162 -30.11 -13.51 -17.08
C ILE A 162 -30.83 -13.69 -15.77
N LEU A 163 -30.67 -12.79 -14.80
CA LEU A 163 -31.36 -12.89 -13.51
C LEU A 163 -32.86 -12.78 -13.66
N ALA A 164 -33.35 -11.90 -14.55
CA ALA A 164 -34.77 -11.79 -14.86
C ALA A 164 -35.33 -13.07 -15.56
N ALA A 165 -34.60 -13.61 -16.53
CA ALA A 165 -34.99 -14.84 -17.23
C ALA A 165 -35.04 -16.04 -16.26
N VAL A 166 -34.07 -16.22 -15.40
CA VAL A 166 -34.01 -17.30 -14.39
C VAL A 166 -35.21 -17.19 -13.42
N LEU A 167 -35.57 -15.95 -13.00
CA LEU A 167 -36.71 -15.71 -12.15
C LEU A 167 -38.01 -16.07 -12.85
N VAL A 168 -38.19 -15.63 -14.11
CA VAL A 168 -39.40 -15.94 -14.90
C VAL A 168 -39.57 -17.44 -15.11
N ILE A 169 -38.52 -18.15 -15.48
CA ILE A 169 -38.51 -19.62 -15.63
C ILE A 169 -38.92 -20.29 -14.30
N PHE A 170 -38.36 -19.86 -13.20
CA PHE A 170 -38.73 -20.40 -11.88
C PHE A 170 -40.19 -20.17 -11.53
N LEU A 171 -40.69 -18.97 -11.77
CA LEU A 171 -42.11 -18.64 -11.53
C LEU A 171 -43.05 -19.44 -12.39
N ILE A 172 -42.72 -19.68 -13.67
CA ILE A 172 -43.52 -20.55 -14.58
C ILE A 172 -43.59 -21.99 -14.05
N VAL A 173 -42.43 -22.51 -13.56
CA VAL A 173 -42.37 -23.88 -13.06
C VAL A 173 -43.09 -24.08 -11.73
N THR A 174 -43.08 -23.05 -10.86
CA THR A 174 -43.66 -23.14 -9.50
C THR A 174 -45.10 -22.77 -9.38
N ASP A 175 -45.61 -21.86 -10.24
CA ASP A 175 -47.02 -21.39 -10.26
C ASP A 175 -47.65 -21.56 -11.65
N PRO A 176 -48.47 -22.60 -11.85
CA PRO A 176 -49.15 -22.86 -13.15
C PRO A 176 -50.00 -21.70 -13.66
N LYS A 177 -50.51 -20.82 -12.77
CA LYS A 177 -51.34 -19.66 -13.14
C LYS A 177 -50.52 -18.38 -13.40
N PHE A 178 -49.18 -18.45 -13.35
CA PHE A 178 -48.31 -17.29 -13.53
C PHE A 178 -48.46 -16.69 -14.95
N ILE A 179 -48.50 -17.53 -15.96
CA ILE A 179 -48.67 -17.09 -17.36
C ILE A 179 -49.97 -16.29 -17.56
N ASP A 180 -51.08 -16.75 -16.94
CA ASP A 180 -52.36 -16.06 -17.06
C ASP A 180 -52.34 -14.70 -16.34
N ARG A 181 -51.63 -14.59 -15.21
CA ARG A 181 -51.44 -13.30 -14.54
C ARG A 181 -50.55 -12.35 -15.36
N CYS A 182 -49.54 -12.87 -16.04
CA CYS A 182 -48.72 -12.07 -16.94
C CYS A 182 -49.52 -11.52 -18.12
N LYS A 183 -50.44 -12.33 -18.72
CA LYS A 183 -51.33 -11.87 -19.77
C LYS A 183 -52.26 -10.76 -19.24
N ALA A 184 -52.86 -10.95 -18.08
CA ALA A 184 -53.70 -9.94 -17.44
C ALA A 184 -52.97 -8.63 -17.16
N PHE A 185 -51.70 -8.70 -16.68
CA PHE A 185 -50.87 -7.54 -16.46
C PHE A 185 -50.47 -6.85 -17.77
N GLY A 186 -50.15 -7.61 -18.81
CA GLY A 186 -49.88 -7.10 -20.16
C GLY A 186 -51.08 -6.31 -20.73
N PHE A 187 -52.30 -6.85 -20.62
CA PHE A 187 -53.52 -6.14 -21.02
C PHE A 187 -53.77 -4.87 -20.18
N TRP A 188 -53.49 -4.91 -18.87
CA TRP A 188 -53.59 -3.73 -18.00
C TRP A 188 -52.55 -2.65 -18.39
N PHE A 189 -51.30 -3.05 -18.63
CA PHE A 189 -50.20 -2.15 -19.01
C PHE A 189 -50.44 -1.48 -20.37
N VAL A 190 -50.89 -2.23 -21.38
CA VAL A 190 -51.29 -1.70 -22.69
C VAL A 190 -52.50 -0.76 -22.55
N GLY A 191 -53.40 -1.02 -21.61
CA GLY A 191 -54.53 -0.17 -21.28
C GLY A 191 -54.15 1.20 -20.71
N LEU A 192 -53.02 1.27 -19.98
CA LEU A 192 -52.46 2.52 -19.42
C LEU A 192 -51.96 3.50 -20.50
N PHE A 193 -51.52 3.01 -21.67
CA PHE A 193 -50.99 3.81 -22.78
C PHE A 193 -52.04 4.11 -23.88
N LYS A 194 -53.23 3.52 -23.84
CA LYS A 194 -54.36 3.90 -24.74
C LYS A 194 -54.96 5.21 -24.23
N LYS A 195 -54.56 6.34 -24.80
CA LYS A 195 -55.26 7.63 -24.65
C LYS A 195 -56.72 7.46 -25.09
N LYS A 196 -57.68 7.70 -24.18
CA LYS A 196 -59.11 7.87 -24.52
C LYS A 196 -59.19 9.01 -25.55
N PRO A 197 -59.85 8.83 -26.71
CA PRO A 197 -60.17 9.93 -27.59
C PRO A 197 -61.13 10.88 -26.88
N LYS A 198 -60.87 12.17 -26.91
CA LYS A 198 -61.81 13.24 -26.49
C LYS A 198 -63.04 13.22 -27.45
N VAL A 199 -64.14 12.89 -26.90
CA VAL A 199 -65.42 13.11 -27.57
C VAL A 199 -65.79 14.61 -27.47
N ALA A 200 -65.87 15.27 -28.60
CA ALA A 200 -66.50 16.59 -28.70
C ALA A 200 -67.98 16.43 -28.70
N GLU A 201 -68.64 17.09 -27.73
CA GLU A 201 -70.10 17.33 -27.76
C GLU A 201 -70.45 18.24 -28.94
N ASN A 202 -71.32 17.76 -29.84
CA ASN A 202 -72.34 18.64 -30.47
C ASN A 202 -73.50 17.81 -30.90
N GLY A 203 -74.68 18.35 -30.64
CA GLY A 203 -75.92 17.78 -30.44
C GLY A 203 -76.77 17.46 -31.68
N GLU A 204 -77.92 16.95 -31.34
CA GLU A 204 -79.23 16.90 -32.01
C GLU A 204 -79.48 15.78 -33.00
N ASN A 205 -80.51 15.00 -32.58
CA ASN A 205 -81.64 14.45 -33.20
C ASN A 205 -81.62 13.34 -34.25
N GLY A 206 -82.44 12.32 -33.98
CA GLY A 206 -83.18 11.62 -35.02
C GLY A 206 -83.18 10.08 -34.93
N GLU A 207 -84.10 9.58 -34.28
CA GLU A 207 -84.95 8.40 -34.53
C GLU A 207 -84.49 7.30 -35.50
N ASN A 208 -84.70 6.10 -35.00
CA ASN A 208 -85.33 4.89 -35.56
C ASN A 208 -84.48 3.84 -36.33
N ASP A 209 -84.76 2.69 -35.84
CA ASP A 209 -85.11 1.43 -36.44
C ASP A 209 -84.03 0.42 -36.90
N GLU A 210 -84.13 -0.65 -36.16
CA GLU A 210 -84.39 -2.06 -36.56
C GLU A 210 -83.45 -2.82 -37.52
N ASN A 211 -83.14 -3.98 -37.02
CA ASN A 211 -83.08 -5.29 -37.70
C ASN A 211 -81.82 -5.68 -38.53
N GLY A 212 -81.39 -6.84 -38.21
CA GLY A 212 -81.14 -7.87 -39.20
C GLY A 212 -79.77 -8.56 -39.17
N GLU A 213 -79.78 -9.64 -38.52
CA GLU A 213 -79.26 -10.99 -38.89
C GLU A 213 -78.05 -11.15 -39.87
N ASN A 214 -77.18 -12.07 -39.41
CA ASN A 214 -76.52 -13.18 -40.14
C ASN A 214 -75.46 -12.94 -41.19
N GLY A 215 -74.52 -13.78 -41.00
CA GLY A 215 -73.79 -14.42 -42.14
C GLY A 215 -72.31 -14.60 -42.03
N GLU A 216 -71.96 -15.74 -41.69
CA GLU A 216 -70.92 -16.61 -42.03
C GLU A 216 -69.82 -16.23 -43.06
N ASN A 217 -68.62 -16.67 -42.73
CA ASN A 217 -67.52 -17.29 -43.62
C ASN A 217 -66.70 -16.40 -44.54
N GLY A 218 -65.45 -16.71 -44.45
CA GLY A 218 -64.55 -16.63 -45.57
C GLY A 218 -63.06 -16.37 -45.16
N GLU A 219 -62.33 -17.46 -45.27
CA GLU A 219 -60.87 -17.48 -45.36
C GLU A 219 -60.38 -16.57 -46.48
N ASN A 220 -59.19 -15.91 -46.29
CA ASN A 220 -58.02 -16.16 -47.08
C ASN A 220 -56.90 -15.10 -46.80
N ASP A 221 -55.75 -15.63 -46.77
CA ASP A 221 -54.42 -15.14 -47.05
C ASP A 221 -54.28 -13.79 -47.79
N GLU A 222 -53.38 -12.96 -47.38
CA GLU A 222 -52.20 -12.61 -48.19
C GLU A 222 -51.27 -11.57 -47.47
N ASN A 223 -50.00 -11.78 -47.69
CA ASN A 223 -48.88 -10.92 -47.38
C ASN A 223 -49.07 -9.47 -47.79
N ASP A 224 -48.63 -8.52 -46.95
CA ASP A 224 -48.13 -7.22 -47.44
C ASP A 224 -46.92 -6.79 -46.62
N GLU A 225 -45.77 -6.77 -47.30
CA GLU A 225 -44.50 -6.09 -46.95
C GLU A 225 -44.77 -4.57 -46.91
N VAL A 226 -44.50 -3.95 -45.80
CA VAL A 226 -44.46 -2.49 -45.67
C VAL A 226 -43.00 -2.02 -45.83
N THR A 227 -42.70 -1.56 -47.02
CA THR A 227 -41.50 -0.78 -47.36
C THR A 227 -41.64 0.63 -46.84
N ILE A 228 -40.67 1.08 -46.06
CA ILE A 228 -40.57 2.49 -45.63
C ILE A 228 -39.60 3.18 -46.58
N ASP A 229 -40.09 4.06 -47.44
CA ASP A 229 -39.34 5.01 -48.24
C ASP A 229 -38.85 6.16 -47.40
N ILE A 230 -37.54 6.41 -47.49
CA ILE A 230 -36.87 7.62 -47.00
C ILE A 230 -36.72 8.57 -48.18
N PRO A 231 -37.22 9.80 -48.16
CA PRO A 231 -36.91 10.76 -49.21
C PRO A 231 -35.59 11.43 -48.99
N LEU A 232 -34.72 11.36 -50.00
CA LEU A 232 -33.57 12.18 -50.24
C LEU A 232 -34.04 13.61 -50.57
N VAL A 233 -33.48 14.62 -49.93
CA VAL A 233 -33.66 16.02 -50.29
C VAL A 233 -32.33 16.56 -50.80
N ASP A 234 -32.35 17.04 -52.03
CA ASP A 234 -31.28 17.66 -52.79
C ASP A 234 -30.86 19.04 -52.24
N GLU A 235 -29.66 19.39 -52.61
CA GLU A 235 -28.93 20.64 -52.37
C GLU A 235 -29.60 21.88 -53.02
N GLU A 236 -29.14 23.03 -52.50
CA GLU A 236 -29.19 24.39 -53.05
C GLU A 236 -30.31 25.31 -52.58
N THR A 237 -29.97 26.28 -51.72
CA THR A 237 -29.80 27.72 -52.13
C THR A 237 -29.36 28.56 -50.91
N GLU A 238 -28.38 29.41 -51.20
CA GLU A 238 -27.90 30.50 -50.32
C GLU A 238 -29.00 31.54 -50.06
N GLU A 239 -29.18 31.90 -48.77
CA GLU A 239 -29.62 33.25 -48.37
C GLU A 239 -29.08 33.63 -47.00
N LYS A 240 -28.28 34.70 -46.98
CA LYS A 240 -27.82 35.37 -45.76
C LYS A 240 -28.96 36.12 -45.11
N PRO A 241 -29.08 36.09 -43.79
CA PRO A 241 -29.52 37.25 -43.03
C PRO A 241 -28.41 37.85 -42.18
N LYS A 242 -28.22 39.12 -42.30
CA LYS A 242 -27.50 40.02 -41.37
C LYS A 242 -28.24 40.05 -40.04
N THR A 243 -27.54 39.77 -38.94
CA THR A 243 -27.85 40.40 -37.66
C THR A 243 -26.55 40.60 -36.91
N GLU A 244 -26.26 41.83 -36.63
CA GLU A 244 -25.27 42.34 -35.71
C GLU A 244 -25.62 41.81 -34.31
N GLY A 245 -24.74 41.01 -33.74
CA GLY A 245 -24.70 40.65 -32.33
C GLY A 245 -23.25 40.70 -31.92
N GLU A 246 -22.93 41.56 -30.95
CA GLU A 246 -21.63 41.69 -30.34
C GLU A 246 -21.11 40.30 -29.95
N GLU A 247 -20.04 39.84 -30.62
CA GLU A 247 -19.28 38.66 -30.23
C GLU A 247 -18.44 39.04 -29.01
N ASP A 248 -18.86 38.59 -27.81
CA ASP A 248 -17.99 38.58 -26.62
C ASP A 248 -16.74 37.72 -26.93
N GLU A 249 -15.65 38.37 -27.31
CA GLU A 249 -14.34 37.73 -27.52
C GLU A 249 -13.81 37.23 -26.16
N VAL A 250 -13.80 35.93 -26.00
CA VAL A 250 -13.15 35.29 -24.85
C VAL A 250 -11.63 35.42 -25.02
N THR A 251 -11.00 36.25 -24.23
CA THR A 251 -9.56 36.49 -24.30
C THR A 251 -8.79 35.31 -23.72
N LEU A 252 -7.97 34.65 -24.56
CA LEU A 252 -7.02 33.65 -24.14
C LEU A 252 -5.76 34.33 -23.60
N THR A 253 -5.44 34.10 -22.31
CA THR A 253 -4.18 34.53 -21.69
C THR A 253 -3.20 33.38 -21.68
N ILE A 254 -2.02 33.57 -22.29
CA ILE A 254 -0.92 32.58 -22.30
C ILE A 254 0.19 33.16 -21.43
N GLU A 255 0.52 32.49 -20.33
CA GLU A 255 1.64 32.86 -19.46
C GLU A 255 2.79 31.89 -19.65
N PRO A 256 4.01 32.35 -20.02
CA PRO A 256 5.21 31.54 -19.85
C PRO A 256 5.54 31.44 -18.36
N VAL A 257 5.84 30.26 -17.87
CA VAL A 257 6.33 30.08 -16.50
C VAL A 257 7.81 30.45 -16.49
N SER A 258 8.12 31.70 -16.06
CA SER A 258 9.49 32.08 -15.73
C SER A 258 9.88 31.52 -14.38
N GLU A 259 11.13 31.11 -14.23
CA GLU A 259 11.74 30.80 -12.94
C GLU A 259 11.92 32.11 -12.12
N GLU A 260 10.84 32.72 -11.67
CA GLU A 260 10.92 33.77 -10.66
C GLU A 260 10.64 33.14 -9.30
N GLU A 261 11.63 33.27 -8.43
CA GLU A 261 11.59 32.93 -7.01
C GLU A 261 10.44 33.73 -6.37
N SER A 262 9.32 33.07 -6.08
CA SER A 262 8.33 33.65 -5.17
C SER A 262 8.79 33.40 -3.74
N ASP A 263 9.51 34.38 -3.16
CA ASP A 263 9.54 34.63 -1.73
C ASP A 263 8.12 35.04 -1.28
N GLU A 264 7.21 34.11 -1.17
CA GLU A 264 6.02 34.30 -0.33
C GLU A 264 6.42 33.99 1.11
N SER A 265 6.86 35.05 1.82
CA SER A 265 6.80 35.11 3.27
C SER A 265 5.32 34.97 3.69
N VAL A 266 4.98 33.84 4.24
CA VAL A 266 3.72 33.64 4.97
C VAL A 266 3.82 34.50 6.22
N GLU A 267 3.13 35.63 6.23
CA GLU A 267 2.78 36.36 7.45
C GLU A 267 1.78 35.47 8.24
N GLU A 268 2.30 34.74 9.20
CA GLU A 268 1.50 34.22 10.32
C GLU A 268 1.18 35.42 11.21
N GLU A 269 -0.05 35.87 11.23
CA GLU A 269 -0.61 36.62 12.34
C GLU A 269 -0.66 35.71 13.58
N GLY A 270 0.42 35.70 14.35
CA GLY A 270 0.50 35.10 15.66
C GLY A 270 0.35 36.21 16.70
N GLU A 271 -0.70 36.12 17.50
CA GLU A 271 -0.85 36.87 18.74
C GLU A 271 0.39 36.70 19.62
N GLU A 272 1.09 37.81 19.90
CA GLU A 272 2.18 37.88 20.86
C GLU A 272 1.62 37.67 22.27
N PRO A 273 2.21 36.83 23.12
CA PRO A 273 2.03 36.86 24.55
C PRO A 273 2.90 37.98 25.14
N GLU A 274 2.28 38.83 25.94
CA GLU A 274 2.90 39.92 26.72
C GLU A 274 4.10 39.43 27.53
N GLU A 275 5.27 40.04 27.30
CA GLU A 275 6.46 39.89 28.14
C GLU A 275 6.28 40.71 29.43
N PRO A 276 6.73 40.22 30.61
CA PRO A 276 6.74 41.00 31.84
C PRO A 276 7.89 42.02 31.83
N GLU A 277 7.55 43.23 32.28
CA GLU A 277 8.43 44.40 32.43
C GLU A 277 9.68 44.06 33.29
N GLU A 278 10.90 44.23 32.73
CA GLU A 278 12.16 44.26 33.45
C GLU A 278 12.45 45.71 33.91
N GLU A 279 12.65 45.85 35.22
CA GLU A 279 13.15 47.12 35.85
C GLU A 279 14.62 47.37 35.44
N PRO A 280 15.05 48.64 35.28
CA PRO A 280 16.39 48.99 34.82
C PRO A 280 17.44 48.89 35.93
N LEU A 281 18.53 48.15 35.65
CA LEU A 281 19.76 48.17 36.45
C LEU A 281 20.62 49.41 36.10
N PRO A 282 21.33 50.00 37.06
CA PRO A 282 22.03 51.27 36.89
C PRO A 282 23.35 51.15 36.10
N ASP A 283 23.56 52.17 35.31
CA ASP A 283 24.77 52.57 34.59
C ASP A 283 26.01 52.60 35.50
N ASP A 284 27.11 51.89 35.13
CA ASP A 284 28.42 52.21 35.68
C ASP A 284 29.53 52.02 34.61
N GLY A 285 30.25 53.12 34.42
CA GLY A 285 31.12 53.47 33.34
C GLY A 285 32.28 52.52 33.03
N GLY A 286 32.62 52.48 31.76
CA GLY A 286 33.87 51.92 31.34
C GLY A 286 35.08 52.74 31.76
N PRO A 287 36.25 52.12 31.75
CA PRO A 287 37.28 52.60 30.84
C PRO A 287 38.27 51.56 30.28
N THR A 288 38.59 51.84 29.06
CA THR A 288 39.92 51.82 28.39
C THR A 288 41.05 50.84 28.84
N ASP A 289 41.44 50.12 27.84
CA ASP A 289 42.84 49.84 27.39
C ASP A 289 43.89 49.60 28.49
N GLY A 290 44.35 48.33 28.58
CA GLY A 290 45.50 47.93 29.38
C GLY A 290 46.13 46.66 28.79
N THR A 291 47.29 46.86 28.18
CA THR A 291 48.11 45.90 27.49
C THR A 291 48.61 44.74 28.37
N LEU A 292 48.81 43.59 27.73
CA LEU A 292 49.29 42.30 28.23
C LEU A 292 50.63 42.32 29.03
N ALA A 293 51.17 43.51 29.34
CA ALA A 293 52.40 43.68 30.10
C ALA A 293 52.18 43.76 31.64
N ASP A 294 50.97 44.08 32.11
CA ASP A 294 50.69 44.29 33.56
C ASP A 294 50.31 43.01 34.34
N LEU A 295 50.23 41.87 33.68
CA LEU A 295 49.88 40.58 34.32
C LEU A 295 51.11 39.73 34.67
N LEU A 296 52.32 40.14 34.29
CA LEU A 296 53.58 39.39 34.60
C LEU A 296 54.39 39.97 35.78
N GLU A 297 53.97 41.11 36.35
CA GLU A 297 54.71 41.73 37.46
C GLU A 297 54.07 41.52 38.87
N LYS A 298 53.00 40.69 39.02
CA LYS A 298 52.39 40.41 40.31
C LYS A 298 52.74 39.09 40.97
N GLU A 299 53.58 38.25 40.38
CA GLU A 299 54.00 36.96 40.96
C GLU A 299 55.44 36.99 41.64
N GLU A 300 56.16 38.11 41.71
CA GLU A 300 57.48 38.17 42.28
C GLU A 300 57.62 38.84 43.65
N SER A 301 56.58 39.09 44.42
CA SER A 301 56.73 39.70 45.74
C SER A 301 55.95 39.08 46.86
N GLN A 302 56.18 37.83 47.20
CA GLN A 302 55.98 37.26 48.54
C GLN A 302 56.81 36.04 48.82
N GLU A 303 58.17 36.19 48.81
CA GLU A 303 59.02 35.35 49.58
C GLU A 303 59.82 36.27 50.54
N THR A 304 59.45 36.22 51.84
CA THR A 304 60.44 36.25 52.98
C THR A 304 59.67 36.18 54.32
N LYS A 305 59.91 35.08 55.01
CA LYS A 305 60.04 34.82 56.46
C LYS A 305 59.15 33.62 56.85
N ALA A 306 59.66 32.49 57.27
CA ALA A 306 60.47 32.23 58.43
C ALA A 306 60.86 30.74 58.52
N GLU A 307 62.06 30.49 58.97
CA GLU A 307 62.71 29.26 59.41
C GLU A 307 61.89 28.23 60.16
N SER A 308 62.04 26.97 59.90
CA SER A 308 62.81 26.02 60.70
C SER A 308 62.55 24.57 60.32
N GLY A 309 63.60 23.85 59.88
CA GLY A 309 63.91 22.48 60.19
C GLY A 309 62.93 21.37 59.93
N LYS A 310 63.14 20.63 58.77
CA LYS A 310 63.24 19.15 58.73
C LYS A 310 63.75 18.70 57.36
N LYS A 311 64.76 17.89 57.34
CA LYS A 311 65.24 17.18 56.15
C LYS A 311 64.14 16.48 55.41
N ARG A 312 63.87 16.88 54.15
CA ARG A 312 63.12 16.13 53.20
C ARG A 312 64.01 15.60 52.08
N THR A 313 64.11 14.29 52.01
CA THR A 313 64.63 13.56 50.89
C THR A 313 63.91 14.02 49.60
N LYS A 314 64.63 14.40 48.54
CA LYS A 314 64.14 14.62 47.21
C LYS A 314 63.49 13.30 46.75
N LYS A 315 62.10 13.26 46.63
CA LYS A 315 61.39 12.31 45.79
C LYS A 315 61.40 12.93 44.38
N GLU A 316 61.88 12.17 43.43
CA GLU A 316 61.74 12.47 42.00
C GLU A 316 60.25 12.51 41.72
N PRO A 317 59.70 13.38 40.78
CA PRO A 317 58.32 13.37 40.37
C PRO A 317 58.05 12.03 39.73
N GLU A 318 57.25 11.20 40.36
CA GLU A 318 56.63 10.05 39.73
C GLU A 318 55.63 10.59 38.66
N LEU A 319 55.88 10.19 37.41
CA LEU A 319 54.92 10.39 36.32
C LEU A 319 53.71 9.51 36.63
N GLU A 320 52.64 10.08 37.20
CA GLU A 320 51.32 9.44 37.27
C GLU A 320 50.75 9.48 35.84
N ILE A 321 50.80 8.35 35.15
CA ILE A 321 50.00 8.14 33.92
C ILE A 321 48.57 7.83 34.43
N GLU A 322 47.71 8.84 34.47
CA GLU A 322 46.26 8.60 34.57
C GLU A 322 45.83 7.90 33.29
N ASP A 323 45.62 6.60 33.36
CA ASP A 323 44.90 5.86 32.33
C ASP A 323 43.44 6.30 32.39
N VAL A 324 43.07 7.30 31.60
CA VAL A 324 41.73 7.82 31.53
C VAL A 324 40.90 6.76 30.83
N ASN A 325 40.16 5.97 31.60
CA ASN A 325 39.22 4.99 31.08
C ASN A 325 38.12 5.74 30.29
N GLU A 326 38.15 5.67 28.97
CA GLU A 326 37.18 6.37 28.09
C GLU A 326 35.75 6.01 28.44
N ASP A 327 35.48 4.78 28.91
CA ASP A 327 34.16 4.32 29.33
C ASP A 327 33.63 5.09 30.56
N GLU A 328 34.50 5.53 31.46
CA GLU A 328 34.13 6.35 32.61
C GLU A 328 33.73 7.79 32.21
N LEU A 329 34.40 8.33 31.15
CA LEU A 329 34.09 9.66 30.63
C LEU A 329 32.71 9.73 29.97
N TYR A 330 32.27 8.67 29.25
CA TYR A 330 30.90 8.60 28.68
C TYR A 330 29.80 8.68 29.76
N THR A 331 30.11 8.22 30.99
CA THR A 331 29.15 8.17 32.11
C THR A 331 29.25 9.39 33.04
N LYS A 332 30.40 9.96 33.22
CA LYS A 332 30.66 11.03 34.22
C LYS A 332 30.63 12.43 33.61
N ASP A 333 31.24 12.63 32.42
CA ASP A 333 31.32 13.95 31.77
C ASP A 333 31.38 13.82 30.22
N PRO A 334 30.25 13.65 29.55
CA PRO A 334 30.20 13.57 28.10
C PRO A 334 30.65 14.86 27.40
N ASP A 335 30.54 16.02 28.06
CA ASP A 335 30.90 17.31 27.46
C ASP A 335 32.45 17.48 27.48
N ALA A 336 33.16 16.98 28.50
CA ALA A 336 34.63 16.90 28.50
C ALA A 336 35.14 15.93 27.42
N LEU A 337 34.44 14.81 27.18
CA LEU A 337 34.78 13.87 26.12
C LEU A 337 34.59 14.52 24.73
N LEU A 338 33.52 15.26 24.55
CA LEU A 338 33.23 16.02 23.32
C LEU A 338 34.30 17.10 23.07
N ALA A 339 34.74 17.81 24.13
CA ALA A 339 35.82 18.79 24.04
C ALA A 339 37.16 18.18 23.66
N LYS A 340 37.46 16.97 24.17
CA LYS A 340 38.72 16.26 23.93
C LYS A 340 38.79 15.62 22.53
N LEU A 341 37.75 14.93 22.09
CA LEU A 341 37.73 14.12 20.86
C LEU A 341 36.99 14.77 19.69
N GLY A 342 36.25 15.85 19.92
CA GLY A 342 35.33 16.43 18.94
C GLY A 342 34.08 15.57 18.70
N PRO A 343 33.11 16.05 17.91
CA PRO A 343 31.93 15.28 17.52
C PRO A 343 32.32 14.03 16.72
N TYR A 344 31.57 12.94 16.88
CA TYR A 344 31.75 11.75 16.05
C TYR A 344 31.33 12.06 14.61
N ASP A 345 32.22 11.81 13.67
CA ASP A 345 31.90 11.96 12.23
C ASP A 345 31.70 10.58 11.60
N PRO A 346 30.44 10.22 11.22
CA PRO A 346 30.16 8.93 10.61
C PRO A 346 30.79 8.75 9.23
N ARG A 347 31.20 9.85 8.57
CA ARG A 347 31.82 9.83 7.23
C ARG A 347 33.31 9.56 7.26
N LYS A 348 33.95 9.54 8.45
CA LYS A 348 35.38 9.42 8.61
C LYS A 348 35.99 8.13 8.02
N ASP A 349 35.22 7.03 8.02
CA ASP A 349 35.62 5.75 7.41
C ASP A 349 35.75 5.82 5.89
N LEU A 350 35.05 6.76 5.25
CA LEU A 350 35.08 7.04 3.83
C LEU A 350 35.35 8.54 3.58
N GLU A 351 36.38 9.10 4.23
CA GLU A 351 36.73 10.55 4.21
C GLU A 351 36.95 11.08 2.79
N PHE A 352 37.46 10.25 1.88
CA PHE A 352 37.75 10.63 0.49
C PHE A 352 36.58 10.38 -0.49
N PHE A 353 35.40 9.99 0.01
CA PHE A 353 34.27 9.77 -0.82
C PHE A 353 33.76 11.09 -1.45
N LYS A 354 33.58 11.08 -2.77
CA LYS A 354 33.05 12.21 -3.54
C LYS A 354 31.70 11.84 -4.15
N PHE A 355 30.73 12.69 -3.94
CA PHE A 355 29.42 12.54 -4.59
C PHE A 355 29.55 12.52 -6.12
N PRO A 356 28.67 11.84 -6.85
CA PRO A 356 28.64 11.87 -8.30
C PRO A 356 28.53 13.31 -8.83
N SER A 357 29.29 13.63 -9.88
CA SER A 357 29.21 14.95 -10.50
C SER A 357 28.03 15.02 -11.47
N LEU A 358 27.51 16.22 -11.70
CA LEU A 358 26.42 16.46 -12.66
C LEU A 358 26.78 16.02 -14.08
N ASN A 359 28.08 16.04 -14.44
CA ASN A 359 28.54 15.63 -15.77
C ASN A 359 28.31 14.16 -16.12
N LEU A 360 27.92 13.32 -15.15
CA LEU A 360 27.58 11.90 -15.37
C LEU A 360 26.14 11.75 -15.88
N LEU A 361 25.33 12.82 -15.82
CA LEU A 361 23.97 12.88 -16.29
C LEU A 361 23.92 13.57 -17.67
N LYS A 362 23.07 13.09 -18.55
CA LYS A 362 22.91 13.66 -19.88
C LYS A 362 22.12 14.97 -19.84
N VAL A 363 22.62 15.94 -20.61
CA VAL A 363 21.91 17.18 -20.94
C VAL A 363 21.17 16.98 -22.25
N TYR A 364 19.90 17.31 -22.29
CA TYR A 364 19.08 17.22 -23.49
C TYR A 364 18.88 18.64 -24.08
N ASP A 365 18.85 18.74 -25.41
CA ASP A 365 18.89 20.02 -26.15
C ASP A 365 17.76 21.00 -25.81
N ASN A 366 16.68 20.56 -25.14
CA ASN A 366 15.50 21.36 -24.84
C ASN A 366 15.26 21.58 -23.33
N GLU A 367 16.31 21.60 -22.51
CA GLU A 367 16.16 21.71 -21.04
C GLU A 367 15.79 23.12 -20.55
N ALA A 368 16.04 24.17 -21.35
CA ALA A 368 16.09 25.54 -20.84
C ALA A 368 14.73 26.25 -20.67
N ALA A 369 13.68 25.91 -21.39
CA ALA A 369 12.30 26.37 -21.16
C ALA A 369 11.32 25.60 -22.05
N PRO A 370 10.04 25.43 -21.68
CA PRO A 370 9.06 24.88 -22.58
C PRO A 370 9.02 25.70 -23.87
N VAL A 371 9.17 25.03 -25.02
CA VAL A 371 8.98 25.72 -26.33
C VAL A 371 7.48 25.99 -26.46
N ILE A 372 7.10 27.25 -26.25
CA ILE A 372 5.69 27.65 -26.34
C ILE A 372 5.34 27.85 -27.81
N ASN A 373 4.49 26.97 -28.31
CA ASN A 373 3.84 27.17 -29.59
C ASN A 373 2.52 27.93 -29.35
N GLU A 374 2.56 29.26 -29.42
CA GLU A 374 1.38 30.09 -29.15
C GLU A 374 0.21 29.78 -30.10
N GLU A 375 0.50 29.50 -31.38
CA GLU A 375 -0.54 29.17 -32.37
C GLU A 375 -1.29 27.90 -32.00
N GLU A 376 -0.57 26.85 -31.57
CA GLU A 376 -1.15 25.60 -31.10
C GLU A 376 -2.03 25.83 -29.85
N GLN A 377 -1.53 26.64 -28.91
CA GLN A 377 -2.26 26.89 -27.65
C GLN A 377 -3.53 27.72 -27.91
N ARG A 378 -3.46 28.73 -28.79
CA ARG A 378 -4.63 29.52 -29.21
C ARG A 378 -5.65 28.66 -29.96
N ALA A 379 -5.21 27.80 -30.86
CA ALA A 379 -6.08 26.89 -31.60
C ALA A 379 -6.78 25.91 -30.68
N ASN A 380 -6.05 25.28 -29.74
CA ASN A 380 -6.61 24.37 -28.78
C ASN A 380 -7.59 25.04 -27.80
N GLY A 381 -7.26 26.23 -27.30
CA GLY A 381 -8.14 27.05 -26.48
C GLY A 381 -9.46 27.40 -27.21
N ALA A 382 -9.38 27.84 -28.47
CA ALA A 382 -10.55 28.14 -29.29
C ALA A 382 -11.43 26.90 -29.53
N ARG A 383 -10.81 25.71 -29.78
CA ARG A 383 -11.56 24.45 -29.93
C ARG A 383 -12.28 24.05 -28.62
N ILE A 384 -11.64 24.20 -27.46
CA ILE A 384 -12.27 23.93 -26.16
C ILE A 384 -13.50 24.83 -25.95
N VAL A 385 -13.33 26.14 -26.16
CA VAL A 385 -14.41 27.15 -26.03
C VAL A 385 -15.57 26.85 -26.97
N THR A 386 -15.28 26.55 -28.24
CA THR A 386 -16.27 26.24 -29.26
C THR A 386 -17.02 24.95 -28.90
N THR A 387 -16.31 23.89 -28.49
CA THR A 387 -16.95 22.63 -28.12
C THR A 387 -17.89 22.82 -26.93
N LEU A 388 -17.47 23.53 -25.89
CA LEU A 388 -18.31 23.80 -24.71
C LEU A 388 -19.52 24.66 -25.05
N ARG A 389 -19.34 25.69 -25.93
CA ARG A 389 -20.43 26.57 -26.44
C ARG A 389 -21.48 25.76 -27.23
N ASN A 390 -21.08 24.79 -28.05
CA ASN A 390 -21.97 23.91 -28.80
C ASN A 390 -22.89 23.09 -27.89
N TYR A 391 -22.43 22.75 -26.68
CA TYR A 391 -23.21 22.07 -25.64
C TYR A 391 -23.95 23.02 -24.68
N GLY A 392 -24.02 24.33 -25.01
CA GLY A 392 -24.71 25.35 -24.21
C GLY A 392 -23.98 25.67 -22.89
N ILE A 393 -22.65 25.61 -22.89
CA ILE A 393 -21.78 25.97 -21.78
C ILE A 393 -20.95 27.17 -22.19
N GLU A 394 -21.29 28.33 -21.63
CA GLU A 394 -20.57 29.59 -21.85
C GLU A 394 -19.45 29.72 -20.83
N ILE A 395 -18.32 30.28 -21.25
CA ILE A 395 -17.08 30.48 -20.48
C ILE A 395 -16.79 31.95 -20.38
N ASP A 396 -16.47 32.46 -19.19
CA ASP A 396 -16.08 33.85 -18.98
C ASP A 396 -14.60 34.08 -19.36
N SER A 397 -13.71 33.17 -19.01
CA SER A 397 -12.27 33.29 -19.32
C SER A 397 -11.62 31.93 -19.47
N ILE A 398 -10.52 31.88 -20.22
CA ILE A 398 -9.64 30.72 -20.38
C ILE A 398 -8.19 31.17 -20.25
N LYS A 399 -7.40 30.46 -19.45
CA LYS A 399 -5.97 30.69 -19.24
C LYS A 399 -5.22 29.40 -19.57
N ALA A 400 -4.15 29.49 -20.37
CA ALA A 400 -3.30 28.33 -20.67
C ALA A 400 -1.97 28.44 -19.92
N THR A 401 -1.59 27.38 -19.21
CA THR A 401 -0.28 27.19 -18.57
C THR A 401 0.43 26.04 -19.25
N VAL A 402 1.53 26.30 -19.93
CA VAL A 402 2.26 25.32 -20.74
C VAL A 402 3.29 24.61 -19.86
N GLY A 403 3.11 23.31 -19.67
CA GLY A 403 4.06 22.45 -18.97
C GLY A 403 4.93 21.63 -19.93
N PRO A 404 5.83 20.79 -19.39
CA PRO A 404 6.78 20.03 -20.22
C PRO A 404 6.10 18.97 -21.11
N THR A 405 5.03 18.36 -20.64
CA THR A 405 4.35 17.25 -21.36
C THR A 405 2.88 17.54 -21.63
N VAL A 406 2.25 18.39 -20.82
CA VAL A 406 0.84 18.77 -20.94
C VAL A 406 0.68 20.25 -20.74
N THR A 407 -0.33 20.83 -21.39
CA THR A 407 -0.80 22.19 -21.15
C THR A 407 -2.07 22.15 -20.31
N LEU A 408 -2.13 22.95 -19.27
CA LEU A 408 -3.29 23.14 -18.41
C LEU A 408 -4.11 24.33 -18.90
N TYR A 409 -5.34 24.09 -19.34
CA TYR A 409 -6.31 25.13 -19.64
C TYR A 409 -7.24 25.31 -18.42
N GLU A 410 -7.07 26.43 -17.72
CA GLU A 410 -7.96 26.83 -16.62
C GLU A 410 -9.13 27.63 -17.19
N ILE A 411 -10.35 27.14 -17.02
CA ILE A 411 -11.57 27.80 -17.51
C ILE A 411 -12.44 28.25 -16.35
N VAL A 412 -13.07 29.41 -16.50
CA VAL A 412 -14.10 29.94 -15.60
C VAL A 412 -15.44 29.87 -16.32
N PRO A 413 -16.36 28.96 -15.93
CA PRO A 413 -17.67 28.90 -16.52
C PRO A 413 -18.55 30.04 -16.01
N LYS A 414 -19.48 30.55 -16.86
CA LYS A 414 -20.48 31.55 -16.45
C LYS A 414 -21.32 31.04 -15.27
N ALA A 415 -21.81 31.98 -14.47
CA ALA A 415 -22.62 31.69 -13.29
C ALA A 415 -23.86 30.84 -13.65
N GLY A 416 -24.17 29.83 -12.82
CA GLY A 416 -25.29 28.92 -13.02
C GLY A 416 -24.98 27.63 -13.78
N ILE A 417 -23.76 27.45 -14.30
CA ILE A 417 -23.32 26.24 -14.99
C ILE A 417 -22.85 25.21 -13.94
N ARG A 418 -23.42 24.03 -14.01
CA ARG A 418 -23.02 22.92 -13.10
C ARG A 418 -21.72 22.29 -13.59
N VAL A 419 -20.73 22.17 -12.70
CA VAL A 419 -19.41 21.54 -12.96
C VAL A 419 -19.54 20.14 -13.58
N ALA A 420 -20.52 19.34 -13.13
CA ALA A 420 -20.77 18.01 -13.66
C ALA A 420 -21.10 17.96 -15.15
N LYS A 421 -21.70 19.05 -15.73
CA LYS A 421 -21.95 19.12 -17.18
C LYS A 421 -20.64 19.11 -17.98
N ILE A 422 -19.64 19.81 -17.49
CA ILE A 422 -18.32 19.90 -18.15
C ILE A 422 -17.56 18.58 -18.04
N GLN A 423 -17.62 17.93 -16.87
CA GLN A 423 -16.97 16.62 -16.67
C GLN A 423 -17.48 15.51 -17.59
N VAL A 424 -18.77 15.55 -17.97
CA VAL A 424 -19.36 14.55 -18.89
C VAL A 424 -18.85 14.73 -20.31
N LEU A 425 -18.46 15.95 -20.71
CA LEU A 425 -17.97 16.29 -22.07
C LEU A 425 -16.48 15.98 -22.28
N GLU A 426 -15.85 15.23 -21.38
CA GLU A 426 -14.43 14.85 -21.47
C GLU A 426 -14.10 14.19 -22.84
N ASN A 427 -14.92 13.23 -23.28
CA ASN A 427 -14.72 12.55 -24.54
C ASN A 427 -14.97 13.47 -25.75
N ASP A 428 -15.94 14.36 -25.68
CA ASP A 428 -16.28 15.31 -26.77
C ASP A 428 -15.15 16.33 -26.95
N ILE A 429 -14.61 16.85 -25.86
CA ILE A 429 -13.45 17.76 -25.88
C ILE A 429 -12.21 17.01 -26.42
N MET A 430 -11.97 15.78 -25.97
CA MET A 430 -10.86 14.95 -26.44
C MET A 430 -10.94 14.71 -27.96
N MET A 431 -12.11 14.40 -28.50
CA MET A 431 -12.33 14.23 -29.93
C MET A 431 -12.08 15.54 -30.70
N SER A 432 -12.60 16.65 -30.21
CA SER A 432 -12.44 17.97 -30.83
C SER A 432 -10.97 18.40 -30.94
N LEU A 433 -10.17 18.05 -29.93
CA LEU A 433 -8.73 18.34 -29.88
C LEU A 433 -7.89 17.29 -30.62
N SER A 434 -8.47 16.18 -31.05
CA SER A 434 -7.76 15.01 -31.62
C SER A 434 -6.66 14.49 -30.67
N ALA A 435 -6.87 14.65 -29.34
CA ALA A 435 -5.89 14.30 -28.33
C ALA A 435 -5.97 12.80 -27.97
N THR A 436 -4.84 12.19 -27.61
CA THR A 436 -4.77 10.77 -27.18
C THR A 436 -5.37 10.52 -25.81
N GLY A 437 -5.59 11.58 -25.03
CA GLY A 437 -6.22 11.56 -23.71
C GLY A 437 -6.22 12.96 -23.13
N ILE A 438 -7.26 13.35 -22.42
CA ILE A 438 -7.33 14.58 -21.62
C ILE A 438 -7.72 14.23 -20.20
N ARG A 439 -7.52 15.16 -19.27
CA ARG A 439 -7.97 14.99 -17.89
C ARG A 439 -8.65 16.27 -17.41
N ILE A 440 -9.86 16.15 -16.88
CA ILE A 440 -10.61 17.28 -16.32
C ILE A 440 -10.53 17.27 -14.81
N ILE A 441 -9.99 18.34 -14.23
CA ILE A 441 -9.92 18.59 -12.78
C ILE A 441 -11.01 19.60 -12.44
N ALA A 442 -12.05 19.18 -11.76
CA ALA A 442 -13.19 20.04 -11.52
C ALA A 442 -13.86 19.75 -10.15
N PRO A 443 -13.84 20.70 -9.20
CA PRO A 443 -13.11 21.97 -9.24
C PRO A 443 -11.59 21.81 -9.04
N MET A 444 -10.81 22.80 -9.43
CA MET A 444 -9.38 22.85 -9.09
C MET A 444 -9.22 23.14 -7.59
N PRO A 445 -8.34 22.42 -6.88
CA PRO A 445 -8.08 22.64 -5.45
C PRO A 445 -7.61 24.09 -5.20
N GLY A 446 -8.26 24.78 -4.24
CA GLY A 446 -7.94 26.16 -3.88
C GLY A 446 -8.31 27.24 -4.90
N LYS A 447 -8.88 26.87 -6.07
CA LYS A 447 -9.30 27.79 -7.12
C LYS A 447 -10.76 27.54 -7.48
N GLY A 448 -11.51 28.59 -7.83
CA GLY A 448 -12.89 28.47 -8.33
C GLY A 448 -12.99 28.08 -9.81
N THR A 449 -11.94 27.54 -10.40
CA THR A 449 -11.76 27.24 -11.82
C THR A 449 -11.86 25.74 -12.10
N ILE A 450 -11.99 25.39 -13.39
CA ILE A 450 -11.93 24.02 -13.88
C ILE A 450 -10.69 23.90 -14.76
N GLY A 451 -9.84 22.92 -14.48
CA GLY A 451 -8.63 22.62 -15.24
C GLY A 451 -8.89 21.53 -16.29
N ILE A 452 -8.46 21.75 -17.51
CA ILE A 452 -8.43 20.77 -18.60
C ILE A 452 -6.97 20.56 -19.00
N GLU A 453 -6.41 19.41 -18.69
CA GLU A 453 -5.04 19.01 -19.03
C GLU A 453 -5.06 18.36 -20.42
N VAL A 454 -4.33 18.96 -21.36
CA VAL A 454 -4.22 18.50 -22.76
C VAL A 454 -2.77 18.15 -23.06
N PRO A 455 -2.46 16.96 -23.63
CA PRO A 455 -1.11 16.60 -24.05
C PRO A 455 -0.55 17.55 -25.09
N ASN A 456 0.70 17.96 -24.93
CA ASN A 456 1.41 18.76 -25.94
C ASN A 456 1.68 17.91 -27.20
N GLU A 457 1.61 18.49 -28.39
CA GLU A 457 1.94 17.80 -29.64
C GLU A 457 3.38 17.27 -29.63
N LYS A 458 4.31 18.06 -29.05
CA LYS A 458 5.73 17.72 -28.89
C LYS A 458 6.12 17.77 -27.42
N PRO A 459 5.88 16.69 -26.65
CA PRO A 459 6.25 16.66 -25.24
C PRO A 459 7.76 16.69 -25.06
N GLN A 460 8.22 17.48 -24.08
CA GLN A 460 9.64 17.62 -23.74
C GLN A 460 10.05 16.55 -22.72
N VAL A 461 11.32 16.11 -22.83
CA VAL A 461 11.92 15.21 -21.85
C VAL A 461 12.39 16.04 -20.65
N VAL A 462 11.90 15.70 -19.45
CA VAL A 462 12.44 16.23 -18.20
C VAL A 462 13.67 15.38 -17.84
N SER A 463 14.89 15.93 -17.99
CA SER A 463 16.11 15.20 -17.68
C SER A 463 16.35 15.12 -16.17
N MET A 464 17.01 14.05 -15.72
CA MET A 464 17.48 13.95 -14.32
C MET A 464 18.52 15.03 -14.02
N HIS A 465 19.36 15.41 -15.02
CA HIS A 465 20.30 16.50 -14.91
C HIS A 465 19.62 17.82 -14.51
N SER A 466 18.55 18.23 -15.23
CA SER A 466 17.86 19.50 -14.95
C SER A 466 17.20 19.58 -13.58
N VAL A 467 16.80 18.43 -13.04
CA VAL A 467 16.16 18.34 -11.73
C VAL A 467 17.18 18.34 -10.60
N ILE A 468 18.26 17.56 -10.73
CA ILE A 468 19.36 17.51 -9.76
C ILE A 468 20.16 18.82 -9.73
N ALA A 469 20.40 19.47 -10.89
CA ALA A 469 21.11 20.73 -10.99
C ALA A 469 20.32 21.94 -10.45
N SER A 470 19.03 21.78 -10.18
CA SER A 470 18.18 22.88 -9.70
C SER A 470 18.67 23.40 -8.35
N LYS A 471 18.60 24.73 -8.14
CA LYS A 471 18.95 25.37 -6.85
C LYS A 471 18.17 24.72 -5.71
N ARG A 472 16.86 24.48 -5.91
CA ARG A 472 15.97 23.85 -4.92
C ARG A 472 16.51 22.51 -4.40
N PHE A 473 17.08 21.67 -5.28
CA PHE A 473 17.70 20.40 -4.83
C PHE A 473 19.08 20.61 -4.23
N GLN A 474 19.92 21.46 -4.85
CA GLN A 474 21.30 21.67 -4.39
C GLN A 474 21.35 22.30 -2.99
N GLU A 475 20.51 23.28 -2.71
CA GLU A 475 20.47 24.03 -1.46
C GLU A 475 19.62 23.35 -0.36
N GLU A 476 18.85 22.30 -0.71
CA GLU A 476 18.03 21.60 0.27
C GLU A 476 18.84 20.90 1.36
N GLN A 477 18.67 21.33 2.60
CA GLN A 477 19.37 20.78 3.79
C GLN A 477 18.40 20.25 4.86
N LYS A 478 17.11 20.62 4.78
CA LYS A 478 16.10 20.26 5.79
C LYS A 478 15.51 18.86 5.58
N MET A 479 15.53 18.37 4.33
CA MET A 479 15.02 17.02 4.02
C MET A 479 16.05 15.96 4.37
N ARG A 480 15.62 14.93 5.09
CA ARG A 480 16.50 13.83 5.49
C ARG A 480 16.79 12.84 4.38
N LEU A 481 15.79 12.51 3.58
CA LEU A 481 15.91 11.66 2.38
C LEU A 481 15.26 12.37 1.19
N PRO A 482 15.90 13.43 0.65
CA PRO A 482 15.33 14.22 -0.43
C PRO A 482 15.27 13.42 -1.73
N ILE A 483 14.10 13.40 -2.34
CA ILE A 483 13.86 12.78 -3.63
C ILE A 483 13.41 13.87 -4.60
N ALA A 484 14.24 14.16 -5.57
CA ALA A 484 13.94 15.04 -6.69
C ALA A 484 13.31 14.18 -7.80
N TYR A 485 11.98 14.12 -7.81
CA TYR A 485 11.26 13.14 -8.62
C TYR A 485 11.03 13.60 -10.06
N GLY A 486 10.85 14.89 -10.31
CA GLY A 486 10.56 15.40 -11.65
C GLY A 486 10.10 16.85 -11.64
N ARG A 487 9.22 17.21 -12.60
CA ARG A 487 8.63 18.55 -12.71
C ARG A 487 7.10 18.49 -12.72
N THR A 488 6.48 19.51 -12.12
CA THR A 488 5.03 19.73 -12.15
C THR A 488 4.57 20.25 -13.52
N ILE A 489 3.26 20.42 -13.70
CA ILE A 489 2.69 21.08 -14.88
C ILE A 489 3.16 22.54 -14.98
N THR A 490 3.39 23.19 -13.84
CA THR A 490 3.94 24.56 -13.77
C THR A 490 5.45 24.62 -13.98
N ASN A 491 6.07 23.53 -14.42
CA ASN A 491 7.52 23.39 -14.66
C ASN A 491 8.40 23.52 -13.39
N GLU A 492 7.83 23.55 -12.20
CA GLU A 492 8.56 23.57 -10.94
C GLU A 492 9.15 22.18 -10.62
N VAL A 493 10.35 22.15 -10.03
CA VAL A 493 10.96 20.91 -9.58
C VAL A 493 10.15 20.34 -8.43
N PHE A 494 9.62 19.14 -8.61
CA PHE A 494 8.87 18.42 -7.59
C PHE A 494 9.78 17.55 -6.74
N MET A 495 9.82 17.85 -5.44
CA MET A 495 10.62 17.15 -4.46
C MET A 495 9.80 16.75 -3.25
N PHE A 496 10.16 15.63 -2.64
CA PHE A 496 9.58 15.20 -1.36
C PHE A 496 10.62 14.48 -0.50
N ASP A 497 10.39 14.48 0.82
CA ASP A 497 11.25 13.81 1.78
C ASP A 497 10.70 12.40 2.11
N LEU A 498 11.42 11.35 1.72
CA LEU A 498 11.01 9.96 2.01
C LEU A 498 10.94 9.68 3.52
N ALA A 499 11.72 10.39 4.34
CA ALA A 499 11.66 10.23 5.80
C ALA A 499 10.35 10.78 6.40
N LYS A 500 9.79 11.86 5.81
CA LYS A 500 8.47 12.41 6.19
C LYS A 500 7.32 11.61 5.61
N THR A 501 7.49 11.06 4.39
CA THR A 501 6.56 10.16 3.72
C THR A 501 7.10 8.73 3.84
N PRO A 502 6.91 8.03 4.96
CA PRO A 502 7.77 6.95 5.41
C PRO A 502 7.88 5.79 4.44
N HIS A 503 6.85 5.54 3.66
CA HIS A 503 6.81 4.43 2.70
C HIS A 503 6.12 4.90 1.43
N LEU A 504 6.51 4.34 0.30
CA LEU A 504 6.05 4.74 -1.02
C LEU A 504 5.56 3.52 -1.81
N LEU A 505 4.40 3.64 -2.43
CA LEU A 505 3.89 2.70 -3.41
C LEU A 505 4.04 3.31 -4.81
N VAL A 506 4.71 2.61 -5.73
CA VAL A 506 4.84 2.99 -7.14
C VAL A 506 4.14 1.96 -8.00
N ALA A 507 3.09 2.35 -8.71
CA ALA A 507 2.32 1.41 -9.51
C ALA A 507 2.01 1.95 -10.91
N GLY A 508 2.00 1.08 -11.92
CA GLY A 508 1.65 1.45 -13.29
C GLY A 508 1.80 0.28 -14.25
N ALA A 509 1.16 0.36 -15.42
CA ALA A 509 1.23 -0.68 -16.42
C ALA A 509 2.67 -0.84 -17.00
N THR A 510 2.94 -1.95 -17.65
CA THR A 510 4.23 -2.21 -18.30
C THR A 510 4.54 -1.14 -19.35
N GLY A 511 5.77 -0.62 -19.36
CA GLY A 511 6.23 0.39 -20.33
C GLY A 511 5.78 1.82 -20.03
N THR A 512 5.18 2.09 -18.87
CA THR A 512 4.71 3.44 -18.48
C THR A 512 5.77 4.31 -17.81
N GLY A 513 6.93 3.74 -17.44
CA GLY A 513 8.06 4.44 -16.84
C GLY A 513 8.34 4.06 -15.38
N LYS A 514 7.82 2.92 -14.87
CA LYS A 514 8.03 2.45 -13.49
C LYS A 514 9.53 2.33 -13.15
N SER A 515 10.31 1.68 -13.98
CA SER A 515 11.75 1.49 -13.75
C SER A 515 12.50 2.83 -13.76
N VAL A 516 12.14 3.74 -14.67
CA VAL A 516 12.68 5.11 -14.70
C VAL A 516 12.35 5.85 -13.41
N ALA A 517 11.11 5.75 -12.91
CA ALA A 517 10.69 6.38 -11.67
C ALA A 517 11.49 5.86 -10.46
N ILE A 518 11.75 4.56 -10.38
CA ILE A 518 12.57 3.97 -9.33
C ILE A 518 14.02 4.42 -9.46
N ASN A 519 14.58 4.44 -10.67
CA ASN A 519 15.94 4.90 -10.92
C ASN A 519 16.11 6.40 -10.58
N ALA A 520 15.12 7.25 -10.87
CA ALA A 520 15.13 8.66 -10.48
C ALA A 520 15.16 8.82 -8.94
N ILE A 521 14.41 7.99 -8.22
CA ILE A 521 14.41 7.97 -6.75
C ILE A 521 15.78 7.56 -6.20
N ILE A 522 16.35 6.45 -6.71
CA ILE A 522 17.66 5.95 -6.27
C ILE A 522 18.75 6.98 -6.61
N THR A 523 18.75 7.52 -7.82
CA THR A 523 19.71 8.54 -8.26
C THR A 523 19.68 9.76 -7.34
N SER A 524 18.49 10.27 -7.00
CA SER A 524 18.35 11.40 -6.05
C SER A 524 19.04 11.12 -4.71
N LEU A 525 18.86 9.90 -4.18
CA LEU A 525 19.46 9.48 -2.92
C LEU A 525 20.98 9.38 -3.03
N LEU A 526 21.52 8.83 -4.13
CA LEU A 526 22.97 8.67 -4.36
C LEU A 526 23.69 10.02 -4.55
N TYR A 527 23.00 11.05 -5.08
CA TYR A 527 23.55 12.40 -5.21
C TYR A 527 23.55 13.21 -3.90
N LYS A 528 22.78 12.80 -2.89
CA LYS A 528 22.58 13.63 -1.69
C LYS A 528 23.01 12.94 -0.39
N LYS A 529 23.11 11.62 -0.35
CA LYS A 529 23.40 10.85 0.86
C LYS A 529 24.72 10.10 0.77
N HIS A 530 25.53 10.26 1.83
CA HIS A 530 26.81 9.54 1.98
C HIS A 530 26.56 8.05 2.30
N PRO A 531 27.44 7.11 1.88
CA PRO A 531 27.30 5.68 2.22
C PRO A 531 27.18 5.38 3.71
N ALA A 532 27.77 6.21 4.58
CA ALA A 532 27.63 6.10 6.03
C ALA A 532 26.23 6.46 6.55
N GLU A 533 25.44 7.22 5.80
CA GLU A 533 24.13 7.73 6.20
C GLU A 533 22.97 6.94 5.60
N LEU A 534 23.22 6.16 4.54
CA LEU A 534 22.19 5.45 3.78
C LEU A 534 22.63 4.03 3.43
N LYS A 535 21.74 3.08 3.64
CA LYS A 535 21.86 1.70 3.15
C LYS A 535 20.62 1.31 2.35
N LEU A 536 20.82 0.47 1.34
CA LEU A 536 19.80 0.02 0.41
C LEU A 536 19.66 -1.50 0.47
N VAL A 537 18.44 -2.00 0.50
CA VAL A 537 18.10 -3.41 0.29
C VAL A 537 17.30 -3.50 -0.99
N MET A 538 17.81 -4.25 -1.97
CA MET A 538 17.24 -4.33 -3.31
C MET A 538 16.69 -5.72 -3.60
N VAL A 539 15.42 -5.78 -3.99
CA VAL A 539 14.69 -7.01 -4.31
C VAL A 539 14.12 -6.90 -5.72
N ASP A 540 14.57 -7.80 -6.62
CA ASP A 540 14.18 -7.81 -8.02
C ASP A 540 14.00 -9.26 -8.51
N PRO A 541 12.75 -9.75 -8.65
CA PRO A 541 12.48 -11.14 -9.05
C PRO A 541 12.96 -11.48 -10.46
N LYS A 542 13.20 -10.46 -11.30
CA LYS A 542 13.59 -10.62 -12.71
C LYS A 542 15.06 -10.42 -12.97
N MET A 543 15.81 -9.87 -12.02
CA MET A 543 17.23 -9.54 -12.10
C MET A 543 17.58 -8.62 -13.30
N VAL A 544 16.69 -7.71 -13.64
CA VAL A 544 16.85 -6.80 -14.78
C VAL A 544 17.10 -5.37 -14.33
N GLU A 545 16.24 -4.87 -13.41
CA GLU A 545 16.19 -3.45 -13.05
C GLU A 545 17.31 -3.07 -12.07
N PHE A 546 17.66 -3.95 -11.12
CA PHE A 546 18.65 -3.65 -10.08
C PHE A 546 20.01 -4.30 -10.30
N ALA A 547 20.21 -5.07 -11.36
CA ALA A 547 21.51 -5.62 -11.73
C ALA A 547 22.62 -4.55 -11.85
N PRO A 548 22.35 -3.35 -12.42
CA PRO A 548 23.36 -2.28 -12.51
C PRO A 548 23.89 -1.80 -11.17
N TYR A 549 23.13 -1.94 -10.07
CA TYR A 549 23.50 -1.45 -8.74
C TYR A 549 24.38 -2.42 -7.92
N LYS A 550 24.59 -3.67 -8.38
CA LYS A 550 25.45 -4.67 -7.69
C LYS A 550 26.85 -4.13 -7.30
N PRO A 551 27.55 -3.32 -8.12
CA PRO A 551 28.86 -2.80 -7.74
C PRO A 551 28.87 -1.89 -6.51
N LEU A 552 27.69 -1.40 -6.05
CA LEU A 552 27.55 -0.62 -4.80
C LEU A 552 27.59 -1.48 -3.53
N LEU A 553 27.83 -2.79 -3.63
CA LEU A 553 27.83 -3.76 -2.54
C LEU A 553 28.52 -3.24 -1.27
N LYS A 554 29.75 -2.73 -1.39
CA LYS A 554 30.57 -2.28 -0.27
C LYS A 554 30.44 -0.79 0.06
N HIS A 555 29.43 -0.11 -0.52
CA HIS A 555 29.14 1.30 -0.24
C HIS A 555 27.74 1.44 0.37
N TYR A 556 26.71 1.11 -0.41
CA TYR A 556 25.33 1.38 -0.06
C TYR A 556 24.48 0.14 0.25
N LEU A 557 24.89 -1.07 -0.20
CA LEU A 557 24.00 -2.23 -0.06
C LEU A 557 24.13 -2.87 1.32
N ALA A 558 22.99 -3.33 1.83
CA ALA A 558 22.90 -4.15 3.03
C ALA A 558 22.58 -5.59 2.65
N ALA A 559 23.22 -6.54 3.33
CA ALA A 559 23.13 -7.97 3.04
C ALA A 559 22.93 -8.78 4.31
N MET A 560 22.33 -9.97 4.14
CA MET A 560 22.38 -11.03 5.15
C MET A 560 23.82 -11.55 5.29
N PRO A 561 24.21 -12.05 6.48
CA PRO A 561 25.49 -12.73 6.65
C PRO A 561 25.70 -13.82 5.59
N ASP A 562 26.95 -14.02 5.17
CA ASP A 562 27.36 -15.05 4.19
C ASP A 562 26.66 -14.95 2.80
N THR A 563 26.12 -13.77 2.43
CA THR A 563 25.51 -13.55 1.11
C THR A 563 26.60 -13.48 0.03
N ASP A 564 26.48 -14.32 -1.01
CA ASP A 564 27.31 -14.25 -2.22
C ASP A 564 27.18 -12.86 -2.89
N PRO A 565 28.29 -12.18 -3.23
CA PRO A 565 28.27 -10.89 -3.94
C PRO A 565 27.41 -10.85 -5.20
N GLU A 566 27.32 -11.96 -5.94
CA GLU A 566 26.47 -12.06 -7.14
C GLU A 566 24.97 -12.10 -6.81
N GLN A 567 24.62 -12.46 -5.59
CA GLN A 567 23.26 -12.62 -5.11
C GLN A 567 22.82 -11.50 -4.15
N ILE A 568 23.55 -10.38 -4.15
CA ILE A 568 23.24 -9.22 -3.28
C ILE A 568 21.88 -8.59 -3.63
N VAL A 569 21.49 -8.58 -4.91
CA VAL A 569 20.15 -8.29 -5.35
C VAL A 569 19.32 -9.56 -5.19
N ILE A 570 18.29 -9.49 -4.37
CA ILE A 570 17.54 -10.65 -3.93
C ILE A 570 16.47 -10.99 -4.97
N THR A 571 16.50 -12.21 -5.48
CA THR A 571 15.61 -12.68 -6.57
C THR A 571 14.69 -13.81 -6.12
N ASP A 572 15.16 -14.66 -5.22
CA ASP A 572 14.45 -15.83 -4.74
C ASP A 572 13.47 -15.52 -3.61
N CYS A 573 12.28 -16.15 -3.65
CA CYS A 573 11.19 -15.86 -2.72
C CYS A 573 11.53 -16.20 -1.27
N ASP A 574 12.21 -17.32 -1.02
CA ASP A 574 12.58 -17.74 0.33
C ASP A 574 13.61 -16.79 0.92
N ARG A 575 14.56 -16.32 0.10
CA ARG A 575 15.53 -15.30 0.50
C ARG A 575 14.87 -13.95 0.77
N VAL A 576 13.84 -13.57 0.00
CA VAL A 576 13.04 -12.36 0.27
C VAL A 576 12.35 -12.47 1.63
N ILE A 577 11.72 -13.61 1.94
CA ILE A 577 11.06 -13.84 3.22
C ILE A 577 12.08 -13.74 4.36
N ASN A 578 13.22 -14.39 4.24
CA ASN A 578 14.28 -14.36 5.25
C ASN A 578 14.83 -12.95 5.45
N THR A 579 15.08 -12.21 4.37
CA THR A 579 15.56 -10.82 4.46
C THR A 579 14.50 -9.89 5.08
N LEU A 580 13.23 -10.03 4.73
CA LEU A 580 12.17 -9.23 5.33
C LEU A 580 12.02 -9.51 6.84
N ASN A 581 12.17 -10.75 7.27
CA ASN A 581 12.14 -11.10 8.69
C ASN A 581 13.41 -10.59 9.42
N SER A 582 14.59 -10.68 8.79
CA SER A 582 15.81 -10.06 9.28
C SER A 582 15.65 -8.54 9.48
N LEU A 583 15.03 -7.85 8.53
CA LEU A 583 14.72 -6.44 8.65
C LEU A 583 13.74 -6.13 9.78
N VAL A 584 12.81 -7.04 10.10
CA VAL A 584 11.96 -6.92 11.28
C VAL A 584 12.79 -7.01 12.56
N ILE A 585 13.78 -7.92 12.63
CA ILE A 585 14.70 -8.02 13.78
C ILE A 585 15.54 -6.74 13.88
N GLU A 586 16.09 -6.25 12.77
CA GLU A 586 16.85 -4.98 12.74
C GLU A 586 16.01 -3.82 13.27
N MET A 587 14.76 -3.72 12.84
CA MET A 587 13.82 -2.72 13.33
C MET A 587 13.64 -2.82 14.86
N GLU A 588 13.48 -4.02 15.40
CA GLU A 588 13.32 -4.24 16.85
C GLU A 588 14.59 -3.94 17.63
N ASN A 589 15.75 -4.29 17.09
CA ASN A 589 17.04 -3.95 17.69
C ASN A 589 17.24 -2.44 17.74
N ARG A 590 16.91 -1.72 16.68
CA ARG A 590 16.95 -0.25 16.66
C ARG A 590 16.00 0.34 17.71
N TYR A 591 14.79 -0.21 17.90
CA TYR A 591 13.91 0.23 18.97
C TYR A 591 14.51 0.04 20.36
N LYS A 592 15.22 -1.08 20.64
CA LYS A 592 15.93 -1.29 21.89
C LYS A 592 16.98 -0.21 22.12
N LEU A 593 17.76 0.13 21.08
CA LEU A 593 18.78 1.20 21.15
C LEU A 593 18.17 2.58 21.41
N LEU A 594 17.06 2.92 20.72
CA LEU A 594 16.34 4.18 20.93
C LEU A 594 15.80 4.28 22.36
N MET A 595 15.27 3.17 22.88
CA MET A 595 14.70 3.09 24.23
C MET A 595 15.79 3.26 25.28
N ASP A 596 16.94 2.59 25.15
CA ASP A 596 18.08 2.75 26.07
C ASP A 596 18.65 4.18 26.01
N ALA A 597 18.68 4.78 24.81
CA ALA A 597 19.10 6.17 24.63
C ALA A 597 18.05 7.19 25.13
N GLY A 598 16.82 6.78 25.47
CA GLY A 598 15.74 7.66 25.91
C GLY A 598 15.28 8.66 24.84
N VAL A 599 15.19 8.21 23.56
CA VAL A 599 14.77 9.04 22.43
C VAL A 599 13.65 8.36 21.65
N ARG A 600 12.92 9.16 20.81
CA ARG A 600 11.74 8.67 20.10
C ARG A 600 11.97 8.39 18.61
N ASN A 601 13.04 8.92 18.03
CA ASN A 601 13.33 8.80 16.60
C ASN A 601 14.83 8.65 16.34
N LEU A 602 15.17 8.23 15.10
CA LEU A 602 16.54 8.04 14.66
C LEU A 602 17.36 9.32 14.67
N GLU A 603 16.76 10.47 14.36
CA GLU A 603 17.46 11.75 14.30
C GLU A 603 18.03 12.14 15.66
N ASP A 604 17.16 12.14 16.69
CA ASP A 604 17.57 12.44 18.07
C ASP A 604 18.60 11.42 18.59
N TYR A 605 18.49 10.15 18.17
CA TYR A 605 19.45 9.10 18.51
C TYR A 605 20.82 9.40 17.91
N ASN A 606 20.90 9.62 16.59
CA ASN A 606 22.14 9.92 15.90
C ASN A 606 22.76 11.24 16.39
N ASP A 607 21.94 12.25 16.70
CA ASP A 607 22.39 13.50 17.30
C ASP A 607 23.07 13.29 18.66
N LYS A 608 22.49 12.44 19.53
CA LYS A 608 23.11 12.05 20.80
C LYS A 608 24.42 11.27 20.58
N PHE A 609 24.45 10.38 19.58
CA PHE A 609 25.63 9.59 19.28
C PHE A 609 26.77 10.49 18.74
N VAL A 610 26.47 11.38 17.80
CA VAL A 610 27.43 12.37 17.25
C VAL A 610 27.98 13.26 18.35
N LYS A 611 27.16 13.69 19.30
CA LYS A 611 27.58 14.46 20.49
C LYS A 611 28.24 13.61 21.57
N ARG A 612 28.61 12.35 21.30
CA ARG A 612 29.26 11.40 22.22
C ARG A 612 28.56 11.20 23.57
N ARG A 613 27.22 11.32 23.55
CA ARG A 613 26.38 11.09 24.75
C ARG A 613 25.92 9.65 24.91
N LEU A 614 26.28 8.77 23.98
CA LEU A 614 25.98 7.33 24.01
C LEU A 614 27.29 6.57 23.99
N ASN A 615 27.50 5.67 24.96
CA ASN A 615 28.73 4.87 25.05
C ASN A 615 28.68 3.71 24.05
N PRO A 616 29.55 3.63 23.03
CA PRO A 616 29.57 2.55 22.04
C PRO A 616 29.97 1.18 22.66
N ASN A 617 30.65 1.16 23.82
CA ASN A 617 31.04 -0.07 24.50
C ASN A 617 29.94 -0.59 25.44
N LYS A 618 28.87 0.19 25.70
CA LYS A 618 27.76 -0.23 26.54
C LYS A 618 26.96 -1.32 25.86
N LEU A 619 26.87 -2.49 26.48
CA LEU A 619 25.97 -3.57 26.07
C LEU A 619 24.51 -3.19 26.41
N VAL A 620 23.64 -3.07 25.41
CA VAL A 620 22.22 -2.72 25.57
C VAL A 620 21.36 -3.97 25.70
N ALA A 621 21.60 -4.98 24.83
CA ALA A 621 20.93 -6.26 24.86
C ALA A 621 21.74 -7.30 24.07
N ASP A 622 21.88 -8.52 24.58
CA ASP A 622 22.64 -9.63 23.98
C ASP A 622 24.03 -9.20 23.48
N SER A 623 24.17 -8.97 22.15
CA SER A 623 25.40 -8.47 21.51
C SER A 623 25.22 -7.05 20.95
N LEU A 624 24.17 -6.30 21.38
CA LEU A 624 23.79 -5.02 20.81
C LEU A 624 24.47 -3.87 21.56
N HIS A 625 25.24 -3.06 20.83
CA HIS A 625 25.93 -1.88 21.32
C HIS A 625 25.43 -0.62 20.61
N HIS A 626 25.62 0.56 21.24
CA HIS A 626 25.36 1.82 20.57
C HIS A 626 26.30 2.04 19.40
N GLN A 627 25.74 2.41 18.26
CA GLN A 627 26.46 2.74 17.03
C GLN A 627 25.70 3.81 16.25
N TYR A 628 26.36 4.46 15.31
CA TYR A 628 25.67 5.34 14.37
C TYR A 628 24.74 4.50 13.47
N LEU A 629 23.49 4.90 13.35
CA LEU A 629 22.49 4.15 12.61
C LEU A 629 22.18 4.84 11.26
N PRO A 630 22.57 4.25 10.13
CA PRO A 630 22.19 4.77 8.82
C PRO A 630 20.68 4.58 8.56
N TYR A 631 20.09 5.41 7.70
CA TYR A 631 18.80 5.12 7.12
C TYR A 631 18.86 3.85 6.27
N ILE A 632 17.83 3.02 6.30
CA ILE A 632 17.71 1.84 5.45
C ILE A 632 16.52 2.04 4.52
N VAL A 633 16.73 2.00 3.21
CA VAL A 633 15.68 2.06 2.20
C VAL A 633 15.57 0.70 1.51
N ILE A 634 14.42 0.08 1.66
CA ILE A 634 14.08 -1.24 1.11
C ILE A 634 13.30 -1.01 -0.19
N ILE A 635 13.79 -1.51 -1.31
CA ILE A 635 13.20 -1.29 -2.63
C ILE A 635 12.85 -2.64 -3.25
N ILE A 636 11.57 -2.84 -3.54
CA ILE A 636 11.04 -4.06 -4.18
C ILE A 636 10.44 -3.68 -5.53
N ASP A 637 11.05 -4.14 -6.64
CA ASP A 637 10.65 -3.77 -7.99
C ASP A 637 9.27 -4.33 -8.39
N GLU A 638 9.02 -5.60 -8.13
CA GLU A 638 7.73 -6.23 -8.44
C GLU A 638 7.27 -7.09 -7.24
N TYR A 639 6.72 -6.44 -6.21
CA TYR A 639 6.27 -7.17 -5.01
C TYR A 639 5.06 -8.06 -5.27
N GLY A 640 4.32 -7.79 -6.36
CA GLY A 640 3.18 -8.58 -6.76
C GLY A 640 3.52 -10.03 -7.08
N ASP A 641 4.71 -10.29 -7.63
CA ASP A 641 5.17 -11.65 -7.94
C ASP A 641 5.38 -12.46 -6.64
N PHE A 642 5.95 -11.85 -5.61
CA PHE A 642 6.15 -12.50 -4.30
C PHE A 642 4.85 -12.69 -3.51
N ILE A 643 3.92 -11.72 -3.57
CA ILE A 643 2.59 -11.85 -2.95
C ILE A 643 1.79 -12.99 -3.59
N MET A 644 1.89 -13.16 -4.91
CA MET A 644 1.21 -14.26 -5.60
C MET A 644 1.82 -15.63 -5.29
N GLN A 645 3.12 -15.69 -5.02
CA GLN A 645 3.86 -16.92 -4.74
C GLN A 645 3.74 -17.35 -3.27
N ALA A 646 3.98 -16.43 -2.32
CA ALA A 646 4.08 -16.74 -0.89
C ALA A 646 3.00 -16.04 -0.02
N GLY A 647 2.17 -15.17 -0.59
CA GLY A 647 1.01 -14.58 0.07
C GLY A 647 1.32 -13.93 1.42
N LYS A 648 0.78 -14.48 2.50
CA LYS A 648 0.92 -13.91 3.85
C LYS A 648 2.34 -13.94 4.40
N GLN A 649 3.20 -14.86 3.96
CA GLN A 649 4.59 -14.94 4.44
C GLN A 649 5.40 -13.70 4.06
N VAL A 650 5.07 -13.08 2.93
CA VAL A 650 5.65 -11.81 2.47
C VAL A 650 4.85 -10.61 2.98
N GLU A 651 3.50 -10.67 2.97
CA GLU A 651 2.64 -9.57 3.38
C GLU A 651 2.82 -9.21 4.87
N THR A 652 2.97 -10.20 5.76
CA THR A 652 3.05 -9.97 7.21
C THR A 652 4.29 -9.16 7.61
N PRO A 653 5.53 -9.50 7.21
CA PRO A 653 6.70 -8.69 7.54
C PRO A 653 6.66 -7.31 6.86
N ILE A 654 6.16 -7.19 5.62
CA ILE A 654 5.95 -5.89 4.96
C ILE A 654 5.01 -5.01 5.79
N ALA A 655 3.86 -5.54 6.22
CA ALA A 655 2.92 -4.81 7.05
C ALA A 655 3.54 -4.37 8.38
N ARG A 656 4.33 -5.23 9.03
CA ARG A 656 5.00 -4.92 10.30
C ARG A 656 6.04 -3.81 10.16
N ILE A 657 6.86 -3.86 9.10
CA ILE A 657 7.83 -2.82 8.79
C ILE A 657 7.10 -1.50 8.49
N THR A 658 6.11 -1.52 7.59
CA THR A 658 5.41 -0.29 7.18
C THR A 658 4.59 0.36 8.30
N GLN A 659 4.19 -0.40 9.34
CA GLN A 659 3.51 0.15 10.51
C GLN A 659 4.44 0.83 11.52
N LYS A 660 5.68 0.33 11.68
CA LYS A 660 6.52 0.71 12.82
C LYS A 660 7.88 1.30 12.44
N ALA A 661 8.42 1.02 11.26
CA ALA A 661 9.81 1.29 10.94
C ALA A 661 10.18 2.77 10.75
N ARG A 662 9.21 3.69 10.60
CA ARG A 662 9.45 5.12 10.42
C ARG A 662 10.34 5.72 11.50
N ALA A 663 10.04 5.45 12.76
CA ALA A 663 10.77 6.05 13.89
C ALA A 663 12.24 5.59 13.96
N VAL A 664 12.55 4.41 13.45
CA VAL A 664 13.90 3.83 13.45
C VAL A 664 14.64 4.04 12.11
N GLY A 665 14.12 4.90 11.22
CA GLY A 665 14.76 5.30 9.98
C GLY A 665 14.82 4.21 8.91
N MET A 666 13.83 3.31 8.88
CA MET A 666 13.69 2.31 7.84
C MET A 666 12.47 2.63 6.97
N HIS A 667 12.68 2.70 5.67
CA HIS A 667 11.69 3.13 4.70
C HIS A 667 11.54 2.08 3.60
N MET A 668 10.33 1.93 3.06
CA MET A 668 10.03 0.92 2.06
C MET A 668 9.41 1.54 0.81
N ILE A 669 9.93 1.14 -0.36
CA ILE A 669 9.40 1.48 -1.67
C ILE A 669 8.92 0.18 -2.30
N LEU A 670 7.61 0.03 -2.42
CA LEU A 670 6.98 -1.10 -3.10
C LEU A 670 6.59 -0.70 -4.51
N ALA A 671 7.04 -1.45 -5.50
CA ALA A 671 6.63 -1.20 -6.86
C ALA A 671 5.91 -2.41 -7.48
N THR A 672 4.96 -2.15 -8.40
CA THR A 672 4.26 -3.20 -9.12
C THR A 672 3.76 -2.73 -10.49
N GLN A 673 3.81 -3.63 -11.46
CA GLN A 673 3.20 -3.45 -12.79
C GLN A 673 1.75 -3.97 -12.84
N ARG A 674 1.28 -4.61 -11.77
CA ARG A 674 -0.05 -5.23 -11.66
C ARG A 674 -0.86 -4.60 -10.53
N PRO A 675 -1.45 -3.41 -10.75
CA PRO A 675 -2.20 -2.68 -9.73
C PRO A 675 -3.59 -3.29 -9.47
N SER A 676 -3.65 -4.58 -9.13
CA SER A 676 -4.90 -5.28 -8.79
C SER A 676 -5.17 -5.27 -7.29
N VAL A 677 -6.45 -5.43 -6.90
CA VAL A 677 -6.89 -5.46 -5.50
C VAL A 677 -6.23 -6.60 -4.70
N ASN A 678 -5.89 -7.71 -5.36
CA ASN A 678 -5.22 -8.84 -4.73
C ASN A 678 -3.75 -8.55 -4.38
N ILE A 679 -3.13 -7.60 -5.07
CA ILE A 679 -1.75 -7.17 -4.86
C ILE A 679 -1.73 -5.93 -3.97
N VAL A 680 -2.43 -4.86 -4.35
CA VAL A 680 -2.56 -3.64 -3.56
C VAL A 680 -3.69 -3.82 -2.54
N THR A 681 -3.41 -4.62 -1.51
CA THR A 681 -4.39 -4.99 -0.48
C THR A 681 -4.76 -3.80 0.42
N GLY A 682 -5.88 -3.91 1.15
CA GLY A 682 -6.28 -2.90 2.13
C GLY A 682 -5.22 -2.68 3.23
N VAL A 683 -4.47 -3.72 3.59
CA VAL A 683 -3.36 -3.65 4.58
C VAL A 683 -2.23 -2.78 4.05
N ILE A 684 -1.81 -2.99 2.81
CA ILE A 684 -0.76 -2.19 2.15
C ILE A 684 -1.19 -0.73 2.03
N LYS A 685 -2.42 -0.47 1.56
CA LYS A 685 -2.94 0.91 1.41
C LYS A 685 -3.06 1.68 2.74
N ALA A 686 -3.44 0.99 3.82
CA ALA A 686 -3.57 1.61 5.14
C ALA A 686 -2.21 2.04 5.71
N ASN A 687 -1.14 1.33 5.39
CA ASN A 687 0.20 1.56 5.95
C ASN A 687 1.13 2.36 5.01
N ILE A 688 0.78 2.48 3.72
CA ILE A 688 1.52 3.26 2.73
C ILE A 688 0.60 4.36 2.19
N PRO A 689 0.55 5.53 2.85
CA PRO A 689 -0.34 6.61 2.45
C PRO A 689 0.15 7.36 1.20
N THR A 690 1.47 7.39 0.96
CA THR A 690 2.05 8.08 -0.19
C THR A 690 2.17 7.13 -1.37
N ARG A 691 1.61 7.55 -2.51
CA ARG A 691 1.51 6.69 -3.68
C ARG A 691 1.81 7.47 -4.96
N ILE A 692 2.52 6.82 -5.87
CA ILE A 692 2.78 7.30 -7.23
C ILE A 692 2.09 6.33 -8.19
N ALA A 693 1.12 6.83 -8.93
CA ALA A 693 0.52 6.07 -10.02
C ALA A 693 1.00 6.61 -11.36
N LEU A 694 1.73 5.78 -12.09
CA LEU A 694 1.97 5.95 -13.51
C LEU A 694 0.72 5.51 -14.28
N ARG A 695 0.73 5.65 -15.62
CA ARG A 695 -0.41 5.26 -16.45
C ARG A 695 -0.89 3.85 -16.13
N THR A 696 -2.19 3.70 -15.85
CA THR A 696 -2.86 2.42 -15.65
C THR A 696 -3.68 2.05 -16.89
N GLN A 697 -4.07 0.77 -17.00
CA GLN A 697 -4.89 0.30 -18.13
C GLN A 697 -6.38 0.60 -17.94
N SER A 698 -6.83 0.69 -16.69
CA SER A 698 -8.25 0.88 -16.37
C SER A 698 -8.45 1.87 -15.21
N VAL A 699 -9.67 2.44 -15.15
CA VAL A 699 -10.14 3.25 -14.02
C VAL A 699 -10.12 2.47 -12.71
N ILE A 700 -10.35 1.14 -12.78
CA ILE A 700 -10.34 0.26 -11.60
C ILE A 700 -8.94 0.19 -11.02
N ASP A 701 -7.92 0.04 -11.87
CA ASP A 701 -6.51 0.02 -11.45
C ASP A 701 -6.10 1.37 -10.84
N SER A 702 -6.52 2.49 -11.45
CA SER A 702 -6.28 3.82 -10.90
C SER A 702 -6.88 3.95 -9.49
N ARG A 703 -8.13 3.55 -9.30
CA ARG A 703 -8.78 3.53 -7.97
C ARG A 703 -8.12 2.57 -6.99
N THR A 704 -7.59 1.45 -7.48
CA THR A 704 -6.87 0.50 -6.62
C THR A 704 -5.62 1.13 -6.03
N VAL A 705 -4.88 1.95 -6.80
CA VAL A 705 -3.66 2.62 -6.33
C VAL A 705 -3.98 3.90 -5.57
N LEU A 706 -4.76 4.82 -6.17
CA LEU A 706 -4.94 6.20 -5.71
C LEU A 706 -6.22 6.43 -4.89
N ASP A 707 -7.13 5.46 -4.82
CA ASP A 707 -8.51 5.63 -4.35
C ASP A 707 -9.32 6.65 -5.20
N ALA A 708 -8.74 7.10 -6.32
CA ALA A 708 -9.29 8.08 -7.26
C ALA A 708 -9.09 7.67 -8.72
N LYS A 709 -9.89 8.23 -9.64
CA LYS A 709 -9.68 8.10 -11.08
C LYS A 709 -8.59 9.09 -11.55
N GLY A 710 -8.03 8.86 -12.73
CA GLY A 710 -7.14 9.80 -13.43
C GLY A 710 -5.81 9.20 -13.88
N ALA A 711 -5.32 8.10 -13.28
CA ALA A 711 -4.08 7.48 -13.75
C ALA A 711 -4.25 6.77 -15.11
N GLU A 712 -5.47 6.38 -15.48
CA GLU A 712 -5.79 5.83 -16.81
C GLU A 712 -5.71 6.86 -17.93
N GLN A 713 -5.78 8.16 -17.59
CA GLN A 713 -5.75 9.29 -18.51
C GLN A 713 -4.33 9.85 -18.76
N LEU A 714 -3.33 9.31 -18.07
CA LEU A 714 -1.95 9.72 -18.20
C LEU A 714 -1.37 9.34 -19.57
N ILE A 715 -0.38 10.09 -20.04
CA ILE A 715 0.27 9.86 -21.33
C ILE A 715 1.15 8.60 -21.29
N GLY A 716 1.75 8.28 -20.15
CA GLY A 716 2.82 7.29 -19.99
C GLY A 716 4.19 7.96 -20.06
N ARG A 717 5.26 7.19 -20.27
CA ARG A 717 6.64 7.69 -20.35
C ARG A 717 7.09 8.52 -19.13
N GLY A 718 6.68 8.08 -17.93
CA GLY A 718 7.01 8.77 -16.68
C GLY A 718 5.99 9.81 -16.21
N ASP A 719 4.94 10.10 -17.00
CA ASP A 719 3.82 10.92 -16.55
C ASP A 719 3.08 10.20 -15.42
N SER A 720 2.91 10.85 -14.29
CA SER A 720 2.46 10.22 -13.05
C SER A 720 1.59 11.14 -12.20
N LEU A 721 0.80 10.54 -11.32
CA LEU A 721 0.06 11.20 -10.26
C LEU A 721 0.69 10.84 -8.90
N TYR A 722 1.19 11.84 -8.21
CA TYR A 722 1.64 11.73 -6.83
C TYR A 722 0.47 12.02 -5.88
N ALA A 723 0.09 11.03 -5.09
CA ALA A 723 -0.90 11.18 -4.01
C ALA A 723 -0.16 11.25 -2.67
N GLY A 724 -0.12 12.44 -2.09
CA GLY A 724 0.39 12.72 -0.75
C GLY A 724 -0.75 12.94 0.26
N ASN A 725 -0.45 13.56 1.40
CA ASN A 725 -1.36 13.66 2.54
C ASN A 725 -2.70 14.39 2.28
N ALA A 726 -2.81 15.25 1.26
CA ALA A 726 -4.02 16.06 1.06
C ALA A 726 -4.43 16.28 -0.39
N SER A 727 -3.54 16.08 -1.36
CA SER A 727 -3.83 16.39 -2.77
C SER A 727 -3.14 15.42 -3.73
N ILE A 728 -3.71 15.29 -4.93
CA ILE A 728 -3.09 14.55 -6.03
C ILE A 728 -2.45 15.57 -6.96
N THR A 729 -1.13 15.48 -7.12
CA THR A 729 -0.34 16.35 -8.00
C THR A 729 0.13 15.55 -9.22
N ARG A 730 -0.04 16.09 -10.42
CA ARG A 730 0.53 15.51 -11.65
C ARG A 730 1.98 15.94 -11.77
N VAL A 731 2.85 14.96 -11.98
CA VAL A 731 4.30 15.17 -12.07
C VAL A 731 4.86 14.37 -13.25
N GLN A 732 5.58 15.03 -14.12
CA GLN A 732 6.41 14.33 -15.09
C GLN A 732 7.69 13.88 -14.41
N CYS A 733 7.87 12.57 -14.30
CA CYS A 733 9.07 11.96 -13.72
C CYS A 733 10.32 12.36 -14.52
N ALA A 734 11.41 12.63 -13.80
CA ALA A 734 12.71 12.86 -14.42
C ALA A 734 13.21 11.59 -15.12
N PHE A 735 13.69 11.76 -16.35
CA PHE A 735 14.24 10.67 -17.14
C PHE A 735 15.72 10.49 -16.80
N VAL A 736 16.07 9.29 -16.44
CA VAL A 736 17.46 8.81 -16.28
C VAL A 736 17.59 7.49 -17.03
N ASP A 737 18.54 7.43 -17.95
CA ASP A 737 18.77 6.25 -18.78
C ASP A 737 19.68 5.22 -18.07
N THR A 738 19.58 3.95 -18.42
CA THR A 738 20.42 2.89 -17.85
C THR A 738 21.92 3.18 -17.96
N PRO A 739 22.45 3.66 -19.12
CA PRO A 739 23.86 4.05 -19.21
C PRO A 739 24.28 5.14 -18.23
N GLU A 740 23.40 6.11 -17.90
CA GLU A 740 23.69 7.15 -16.88
C GLU A 740 23.79 6.54 -15.48
N VAL A 741 22.87 5.62 -15.16
CA VAL A 741 22.93 4.85 -13.91
C VAL A 741 24.23 4.08 -13.81
N ASP A 742 24.64 3.40 -14.88
CA ASP A 742 25.90 2.65 -14.95
C ASP A 742 27.12 3.53 -14.69
N GLU A 743 27.17 4.73 -15.28
CA GLU A 743 28.28 5.67 -15.06
C GLU A 743 28.33 6.19 -13.60
N ILE A 744 27.18 6.50 -13.01
CA ILE A 744 27.08 6.90 -11.60
C ILE A 744 27.58 5.77 -10.69
N VAL A 745 27.10 4.55 -10.91
CA VAL A 745 27.46 3.37 -10.12
C VAL A 745 28.96 3.07 -10.27
N LYS A 746 29.50 3.11 -11.49
CA LYS A 746 30.93 2.93 -11.74
C LYS A 746 31.79 4.00 -11.08
N HIS A 747 31.31 5.25 -11.07
CA HIS A 747 31.99 6.35 -10.37
C HIS A 747 32.10 6.08 -8.87
N ILE A 748 31.01 5.65 -8.23
CA ILE A 748 30.98 5.32 -6.80
C ILE A 748 31.84 4.08 -6.50
N ALA A 749 31.69 3.01 -7.29
CA ALA A 749 32.38 1.73 -7.06
C ALA A 749 33.89 1.81 -7.15
N LYS A 750 34.45 2.79 -7.89
CA LYS A 750 35.89 3.01 -8.03
C LYS A 750 36.52 3.70 -6.82
N GLN A 751 35.74 4.23 -5.91
CA GLN A 751 36.21 5.00 -4.76
C GLN A 751 36.51 4.11 -3.55
N GLN A 752 37.03 4.74 -2.47
CA GLN A 752 37.20 4.09 -1.18
C GLN A 752 35.91 3.41 -0.73
N ARG A 753 35.99 2.19 -0.23
CA ARG A 753 34.87 1.34 0.14
C ARG A 753 35.07 0.67 1.48
N TYR A 754 34.01 0.26 2.13
CA TYR A 754 34.08 -0.55 3.35
C TYR A 754 34.72 -1.93 3.05
N SER A 755 35.28 -2.56 4.08
CA SER A 755 35.84 -3.93 4.00
C SER A 755 34.78 -4.94 3.64
N GLU A 756 33.57 -4.77 4.23
CA GLU A 756 32.42 -5.65 4.09
C GLU A 756 31.14 -4.84 3.83
N PRO A 757 30.07 -5.44 3.24
CA PRO A 757 28.78 -4.80 3.14
C PRO A 757 28.15 -4.62 4.53
N TYR A 758 27.17 -3.72 4.65
CA TYR A 758 26.39 -3.57 5.89
C TYR A 758 25.64 -4.88 6.20
N GLN A 759 25.92 -5.46 7.38
CA GLN A 759 25.36 -6.75 7.79
C GLN A 759 24.01 -6.55 8.45
N LEU A 760 22.99 -7.26 7.93
CA LEU A 760 21.69 -7.40 8.57
C LEU A 760 21.74 -8.51 9.61
N PRO A 761 20.88 -8.49 10.66
CA PRO A 761 20.80 -9.58 11.64
C PRO A 761 20.49 -10.93 10.98
N GLU A 762 21.07 -12.01 11.49
CA GLU A 762 20.76 -13.35 11.02
C GLU A 762 19.30 -13.69 11.37
N TYR A 763 18.52 -14.13 10.39
CA TYR A 763 17.19 -14.70 10.61
C TYR A 763 17.24 -16.20 10.35
N VAL A 764 17.07 -16.96 11.41
CA VAL A 764 16.85 -18.41 11.33
C VAL A 764 15.35 -18.63 11.42
N GLY A 765 14.70 -19.03 10.31
CA GLY A 765 13.26 -19.14 10.18
C GLY A 765 12.59 -19.89 11.33
N GLU A 766 11.56 -19.28 11.94
CA GLU A 766 10.60 -20.02 12.77
C GLU A 766 9.76 -20.90 11.85
N GLY A 767 10.03 -22.17 11.81
CA GLY A 767 9.14 -23.11 11.15
C GLY A 767 9.67 -23.81 9.91
N GLY A 768 10.64 -24.57 10.14
CA GLY A 768 10.67 -25.88 9.50
C GLY A 768 9.75 -26.86 10.23
N GLU A 769 8.46 -26.58 10.40
CA GLU A 769 7.49 -27.64 10.51
C GLU A 769 7.19 -28.14 9.09
N GLY A 770 7.83 -29.25 8.74
CA GLY A 770 7.39 -30.16 7.69
C GLY A 770 7.78 -29.83 6.26
N GLU A 771 9.05 -29.64 5.96
CA GLU A 771 9.64 -30.39 4.88
C GLU A 771 10.92 -31.03 5.44
N ALA A 772 10.76 -32.28 5.85
CA ALA A 772 11.89 -33.14 6.01
C ALA A 772 12.66 -33.08 4.69
N LEU A 773 13.78 -32.32 4.69
CA LEU A 773 14.82 -32.53 3.69
C LEU A 773 14.99 -34.04 3.55
N ALA A 774 14.87 -34.53 2.33
CA ALA A 774 15.04 -35.96 2.05
C ALA A 774 16.28 -36.44 2.78
N PRO A 775 16.25 -37.62 3.41
CA PRO A 775 17.39 -38.18 4.14
C PRO A 775 18.59 -38.21 3.17
N GLY A 776 19.58 -37.34 3.38
CA GLY A 776 20.77 -37.25 2.53
C GLY A 776 21.33 -35.84 2.24
N SER A 777 20.70 -34.75 2.68
CA SER A 777 21.21 -33.38 2.41
C SER A 777 21.91 -32.70 3.59
N VAL A 778 22.22 -33.43 4.67
CA VAL A 778 23.03 -32.89 5.78
C VAL A 778 24.47 -32.76 5.31
N ASP A 779 25.01 -31.56 5.29
CA ASP A 779 26.44 -31.37 4.90
C ASP A 779 27.37 -31.92 5.97
N MET A 780 27.78 -33.17 5.77
CA MET A 780 28.71 -33.86 6.67
C MET A 780 30.15 -33.33 6.59
N LYS A 781 30.43 -32.40 5.66
CA LYS A 781 31.74 -31.72 5.58
C LYS A 781 31.87 -30.57 6.55
N ARG A 782 30.78 -30.11 7.14
CA ARG A 782 30.74 -28.96 8.07
C ARG A 782 29.99 -29.31 9.34
N LEU A 783 30.61 -30.14 10.16
CA LEU A 783 30.07 -30.57 11.45
C LEU A 783 30.09 -29.41 12.45
N ASP A 784 29.06 -29.34 13.32
CA ASP A 784 29.06 -28.36 14.43
C ASP A 784 30.22 -28.60 15.38
N PRO A 785 30.90 -27.57 15.89
CA PRO A 785 32.02 -27.72 16.85
C PRO A 785 31.70 -28.55 18.07
N MET A 786 30.43 -28.63 18.50
CA MET A 786 29.97 -29.42 19.64
C MET A 786 29.54 -30.87 19.26
N PHE A 787 29.69 -31.27 17.99
CA PHE A 787 29.20 -32.55 17.50
C PHE A 787 29.77 -33.75 18.29
N ALA A 788 31.06 -33.77 18.56
CA ALA A 788 31.69 -34.84 19.30
C ALA A 788 31.19 -34.94 20.75
N ASP A 789 31.04 -33.84 21.45
CA ASP A 789 30.56 -33.80 22.83
C ASP A 789 29.10 -34.22 22.92
N VAL A 790 28.27 -33.76 21.97
CA VAL A 790 26.86 -34.14 21.91
C VAL A 790 26.71 -35.63 21.55
N ALA A 791 27.54 -36.16 20.65
CA ALA A 791 27.54 -37.58 20.29
C ALA A 791 27.89 -38.46 21.50
N ARG A 792 28.97 -38.10 22.24
CA ARG A 792 29.36 -38.80 23.47
C ARG A 792 28.24 -38.78 24.55
N TYR A 793 27.62 -37.63 24.73
CA TYR A 793 26.50 -37.47 25.66
C TYR A 793 25.34 -38.36 25.28
N VAL A 794 24.90 -38.37 23.99
CA VAL A 794 23.77 -39.18 23.49
C VAL A 794 24.06 -40.68 23.66
N VAL A 795 25.25 -41.15 23.34
CA VAL A 795 25.64 -42.55 23.49
C VAL A 795 25.73 -42.91 24.97
N THR A 796 26.31 -42.07 25.83
CA THR A 796 26.41 -42.31 27.26
C THR A 796 25.05 -42.36 27.95
N LYS A 797 24.11 -41.50 27.56
CA LYS A 797 22.77 -41.41 28.17
C LYS A 797 21.75 -42.30 27.48
N GLN A 798 22.07 -42.87 26.33
CA GLN A 798 21.17 -43.65 25.46
C GLN A 798 19.84 -42.92 25.17
N GLU A 799 19.90 -41.63 24.97
CA GLU A 799 18.74 -40.78 24.76
C GLU A 799 18.97 -39.79 23.63
N GLY A 800 18.25 -39.93 22.52
CA GLY A 800 18.33 -39.08 21.29
C GLY A 800 17.23 -38.01 21.21
N SER A 801 16.91 -37.30 22.30
CA SER A 801 15.85 -36.28 22.31
C SER A 801 16.44 -34.86 22.13
N THR A 802 16.00 -34.14 21.08
CA THR A 802 16.40 -32.74 20.78
C THR A 802 16.17 -31.82 21.99
N SER A 803 15.04 -31.97 22.71
CA SER A 803 14.72 -31.16 23.89
C SER A 803 15.67 -31.41 25.08
N ARG A 804 16.29 -32.61 25.16
CA ARG A 804 17.29 -32.91 26.18
C ARG A 804 18.64 -32.34 25.82
N LEU A 805 19.03 -32.39 24.55
CA LEU A 805 20.26 -31.74 24.06
C LEU A 805 20.22 -30.25 24.31
N GLN A 806 19.09 -29.61 24.06
CA GLN A 806 18.88 -28.19 24.35
C GLN A 806 19.15 -27.84 25.82
N ARG A 807 18.65 -28.64 26.75
CA ARG A 807 18.83 -28.42 28.20
C ARG A 807 20.23 -28.81 28.70
N ALA A 808 20.82 -29.86 28.14
CA ALA A 808 22.10 -30.39 28.60
C ALA A 808 23.30 -29.54 28.20
N PHE A 809 23.19 -28.87 27.03
CA PHE A 809 24.25 -28.02 26.44
C PHE A 809 23.87 -26.55 26.43
N GLU A 810 22.72 -26.16 26.99
CA GLU A 810 22.21 -24.76 27.01
C GLU A 810 22.19 -24.07 25.62
N ILE A 811 21.88 -24.88 24.57
CA ILE A 811 21.85 -24.43 23.20
C ILE A 811 20.42 -24.14 22.72
N GLY A 812 20.24 -23.30 21.72
CA GLY A 812 18.93 -23.01 21.11
C GLY A 812 18.32 -24.27 20.46
N TYR A 813 16.98 -24.33 20.38
CA TYR A 813 16.24 -25.46 19.84
C TYR A 813 16.69 -25.85 18.41
N ASN A 814 16.94 -24.85 17.56
CA ASN A 814 17.38 -25.05 16.18
C ASN A 814 18.78 -25.67 16.07
N ARG A 815 19.72 -25.22 16.92
CA ARG A 815 21.08 -25.83 16.96
C ARG A 815 21.02 -27.25 17.48
N ALA A 816 20.19 -27.52 18.49
CA ALA A 816 19.94 -28.88 18.99
C ALA A 816 19.30 -29.78 17.91
N GLY A 817 18.38 -29.20 17.07
CA GLY A 817 17.79 -29.89 15.92
C GLY A 817 18.85 -30.26 14.88
N LYS A 818 19.66 -29.28 14.44
CA LYS A 818 20.75 -29.47 13.46
C LYS A 818 21.76 -30.52 13.94
N LEU A 819 22.15 -30.49 15.19
CA LEU A 819 23.01 -31.52 15.82
C LEU A 819 22.35 -32.89 15.80
N SER A 820 21.04 -33.00 16.13
CA SER A 820 20.30 -34.24 16.05
C SER A 820 20.24 -34.81 14.62
N ASP A 821 20.13 -33.97 13.61
CA ASP A 821 20.11 -34.38 12.20
C ASP A 821 21.51 -34.77 11.72
N GLN A 822 22.56 -34.12 12.18
CA GLN A 822 23.94 -34.54 11.95
C GLN A 822 24.27 -35.89 12.61
N LEU A 823 23.77 -36.15 13.82
CA LEU A 823 23.89 -37.41 14.48
C LEU A 823 23.15 -38.54 13.75
N GLU A 824 21.97 -38.23 13.15
CA GLU A 824 21.22 -39.20 12.32
C GLU A 824 21.97 -39.50 11.02
N ALA A 825 22.50 -38.46 10.33
CA ALA A 825 23.28 -38.62 9.11
C ALA A 825 24.61 -39.40 9.37
N ALA A 826 25.21 -39.24 10.54
CA ALA A 826 26.36 -40.02 10.97
C ALA A 826 26.01 -41.48 11.43
N GLY A 827 24.72 -41.84 11.48
CA GLY A 827 24.29 -43.16 11.93
C GLY A 827 24.41 -43.43 13.44
N ILE A 828 24.58 -42.36 14.25
CA ILE A 828 24.65 -42.48 15.73
C ILE A 828 23.24 -42.63 16.33
N VAL A 829 22.25 -41.91 15.76
CA VAL A 829 20.85 -42.05 16.15
C VAL A 829 19.99 -42.41 14.94
N GLY A 830 18.86 -43.02 15.20
CA GLY A 830 17.86 -43.37 14.18
C GLY A 830 16.91 -42.21 13.85
N PRO A 831 15.98 -42.43 12.90
CA PRO A 831 15.03 -41.44 12.46
C PRO A 831 14.10 -40.95 13.57
N ASN A 832 13.64 -39.69 13.42
CA ASN A 832 12.75 -39.05 14.38
C ASN A 832 11.40 -39.78 14.51
N LYS A 833 11.05 -40.23 15.71
CA LYS A 833 9.80 -40.94 16.04
C LYS A 833 8.77 -40.03 16.76
N GLY A 834 8.84 -38.72 16.52
CA GLY A 834 7.93 -37.71 17.13
C GLY A 834 8.15 -37.57 18.64
N PRO A 835 7.11 -37.60 19.51
CA PRO A 835 7.25 -37.36 20.95
C PRO A 835 8.18 -38.32 21.70
N LYS A 836 8.51 -39.48 21.12
CA LYS A 836 9.41 -40.46 21.70
C LYS A 836 10.89 -40.20 21.47
N GLY A 837 11.24 -39.21 20.66
CA GLY A 837 12.63 -38.87 20.27
C GLY A 837 13.20 -39.88 19.27
N ARG A 838 14.54 -39.91 19.15
CA ARG A 838 15.30 -40.81 18.26
C ARG A 838 15.93 -41.96 19.05
N ASP A 839 15.94 -43.15 18.51
CA ASP A 839 16.63 -44.29 19.13
C ASP A 839 18.14 -44.14 18.93
N VAL A 840 18.94 -44.47 19.93
CA VAL A 840 20.40 -44.47 19.83
C VAL A 840 20.85 -45.78 19.22
N LEU A 841 21.59 -45.75 18.12
CA LEU A 841 21.99 -46.94 17.35
C LEU A 841 23.33 -47.50 17.84
N ILE A 842 24.22 -46.64 18.36
CA ILE A 842 25.50 -46.97 18.91
C ILE A 842 25.38 -47.16 20.43
N GLN A 843 25.76 -48.31 20.93
CA GLN A 843 25.65 -48.65 22.36
C GLN A 843 26.98 -48.53 23.11
N ASP A 844 28.09 -48.47 22.39
CA ASP A 844 29.44 -48.54 22.97
C ASP A 844 30.25 -47.29 22.59
N LEU A 845 30.96 -46.69 23.56
CA LEU A 845 31.80 -45.53 23.37
C LEU A 845 33.00 -45.84 22.46
N ASP A 846 33.54 -47.06 22.51
CA ASP A 846 34.67 -47.47 21.68
C ASP A 846 34.29 -47.53 20.18
N GLN A 847 33.02 -47.86 19.88
CA GLN A 847 32.47 -47.78 18.51
C GLN A 847 32.27 -46.34 18.05
N LEU A 848 31.81 -45.46 18.97
CA LEU A 848 31.63 -44.06 18.69
C LEU A 848 32.97 -43.35 18.39
N ASP A 849 34.03 -43.58 19.22
CA ASP A 849 35.33 -42.96 19.04
C ASP A 849 35.98 -43.36 17.71
N LYS A 850 35.78 -44.58 17.24
CA LYS A 850 36.21 -45.02 15.87
C LYS A 850 35.50 -44.27 14.78
N LEU A 851 34.16 -44.08 14.94
CA LEU A 851 33.37 -43.32 13.96
C LEU A 851 33.74 -41.83 13.93
N LEU A 852 34.02 -41.24 15.10
CA LEU A 852 34.46 -39.84 15.19
C LEU A 852 35.87 -39.67 14.55
N GLU A 853 36.75 -40.64 14.67
CA GLU A 853 38.07 -40.66 13.98
C GLU A 853 37.89 -40.75 12.47
N GLU A 854 36.98 -41.59 11.96
CA GLU A 854 36.64 -41.71 10.55
C GLU A 854 36.06 -40.43 9.98
N LEU A 855 35.27 -39.69 10.77
CA LEU A 855 34.71 -38.39 10.41
C LEU A 855 35.68 -37.21 10.57
N GLY A 856 36.90 -37.45 11.06
CA GLY A 856 37.93 -36.45 11.24
C GLY A 856 37.65 -35.45 12.38
N VAL A 857 36.80 -35.80 13.34
CA VAL A 857 36.41 -34.98 14.50
C VAL A 857 37.10 -35.54 15.74
N LYS A 858 37.90 -34.73 16.39
CA LYS A 858 38.57 -35.12 17.65
C LYS A 858 37.78 -34.79 18.89
#